data_d443d5e261aab501cd9643bc5af26297
#
_entry.id   d443d5e261aab501cd9643bc5af26297
#
_cell.length_a   1.000
_cell.length_b   1.000
_cell.length_c   1.000
_cell.angle_alpha   90.00
_cell.angle_beta   90.00
_cell.angle_gamma   90.00
#
_symmetry.space_group_name_H-M   'P 1'
#
loop_
_entity.id
_entity.type
_entity.pdbx_description
1 polymer ?
#
loop_
_entity_poly.entity_id
_entity_poly.type
_entity_poly.pdbx_seq_one_letter_code
_entity_poly.pdbx_strand_id
1 'polypeptide(L)'
;MTKTFTTILLGTTMLMPALASAQGAPAASPPSGSVVAPQAGKPVDADDLQTATPGGVVPAEPPVDVSAPGGADIEDIVVVGRNIPNVVRATPEVVSVLSTADIARTGEGDIAGALSRVTGLSVVGNGFVYVRGLGDRYSSSLLNGSPLPSPEPLRRVVPLDIFPTNVIASALVQKSYSVNYPAEFGGGVINLTTKAVPTETFLQIGGSLSADTVTTSELGYVYDGGRYDWSGFDSGERKTPGFIRTAGTNGTSLTSAQITGLNNAQTTLLQQNNQLPANWSGEASFGTSFDTGGVRFGVIAAAGISNSWRTRDNTQQVTDDPTGILLSDFRTVLTDNRAIVNGLLGFGAEWGEHKIRITNLYIHDTVKQGRLSRGNTANVGILPGGIQPFIIQNTSWFERELFDTQAVGEFKWDDIAFDVRGAYAKTRRDSPYERAFTYQYSTASRDYQNSLSGLEGASIAFSELDERQYSGQGNLTWNVSSFDRPFALSVGYAYTDTARDSSRYTFAYQAPNNSTLPSAVAQQRPDYLLSDYSIITNGILLRNTSTSQGAAAYDASLRVHGAYAQVEGEITDGLRATSGVRWEQATEQVTPFGTATGTRLKNSYWLPAVTITWNFAADMQLRGHMSKTLARPQFRELAPQLYQDFESDRLFFGNTFLQDSQLYNGELRYEWYFARDQRFNLAGFYKRIDNPIEAVAFFPAGSATLQTSFANAPRAKLYGGEVEFQKYVPLDTLGDGFFATRRLVAIVNYTYTHSAIDAGTQLIASPLSSGANAVLLPANVLFQDGAPLVGQSDHLVNLQLGIEDKESLSQFTVLFNYASNRVTNRGPVGGGGGVRLPDLLERPGIRLDLVARQGIKVMGKQIEVKAEARNLTGTGYREFQSFDGATVDVNRYRLGRTFSLGASIQF
;
A
#
# COMPACT_ATOMS: atom_id res chain seq x y z
N MET A 1 -6.59 -41.15 -17.58
CA MET A 1 -8.01 -41.08 -17.22
C MET A 1 -8.48 -39.66 -17.55
N THR A 2 -8.81 -39.47 -18.79
CA THR A 2 -9.28 -38.23 -19.40
C THR A 2 -10.77 -38.35 -19.66
N LYS A 3 -11.56 -37.39 -19.33
CA LYS A 3 -13.01 -37.15 -19.50
C LYS A 3 -13.79 -37.25 -18.20
N THR A 4 -14.08 -36.08 -17.66
CA THR A 4 -15.35 -35.70 -17.02
C THR A 4 -15.21 -34.38 -16.26
N PHE A 5 -15.01 -33.26 -16.98
CA PHE A 5 -15.19 -31.90 -16.42
C PHE A 5 -15.60 -30.88 -17.51
N THR A 6 -16.43 -31.31 -18.44
CA THR A 6 -16.95 -30.45 -19.49
C THR A 6 -18.49 -30.60 -19.59
N THR A 7 -19.20 -30.23 -18.56
CA THR A 7 -20.68 -30.08 -18.69
C THR A 7 -21.28 -29.43 -17.43
N ILE A 8 -20.90 -28.23 -17.04
CA ILE A 8 -21.72 -27.32 -16.19
C ILE A 8 -21.29 -25.88 -16.48
N LEU A 9 -21.28 -25.43 -17.69
CA LEU A 9 -21.17 -24.00 -18.02
C LEU A 9 -21.82 -23.67 -19.37
N LEU A 10 -23.04 -24.11 -19.59
CA LEU A 10 -23.82 -23.71 -20.76
C LEU A 10 -25.30 -23.68 -20.38
N GLY A 11 -25.75 -22.52 -19.93
CA GLY A 11 -27.12 -22.31 -19.52
C GLY A 11 -27.51 -20.88 -19.20
N THR A 12 -26.89 -19.88 -19.87
CA THR A 12 -27.49 -18.52 -19.94
C THR A 12 -27.11 -17.87 -21.27
N THR A 13 -27.83 -18.26 -22.32
CA THR A 13 -27.89 -17.50 -23.56
C THR A 13 -28.69 -16.22 -23.29
N MET A 14 -28.04 -15.09 -23.16
CA MET A 14 -28.70 -13.80 -23.29
C MET A 14 -28.79 -13.42 -24.75
N LEU A 15 -30.03 -13.21 -25.22
CA LEU A 15 -30.37 -12.61 -26.48
C LEU A 15 -29.81 -11.18 -26.53
N MET A 16 -28.93 -10.91 -27.46
CA MET A 16 -28.69 -9.55 -27.97
C MET A 16 -29.63 -9.24 -29.11
N PRO A 17 -30.34 -8.10 -29.09
CA PRO A 17 -31.01 -7.63 -30.31
C PRO A 17 -30.00 -6.95 -31.23
N ALA A 18 -30.09 -7.31 -32.51
CA ALA A 18 -29.30 -6.75 -33.61
C ALA A 18 -29.63 -5.27 -33.84
N LEU A 19 -28.62 -4.43 -33.94
CA LEU A 19 -28.73 -3.07 -34.45
C LEU A 19 -28.81 -3.11 -35.98
N ALA A 20 -29.98 -2.79 -36.50
CA ALA A 20 -30.16 -2.53 -37.91
C ALA A 20 -29.84 -1.05 -38.22
N SER A 21 -28.91 -0.84 -39.12
CA SER A 21 -28.57 0.46 -39.70
C SER A 21 -29.69 0.98 -40.60
N ALA A 22 -30.11 2.23 -40.42
CA ALA A 22 -30.91 2.95 -41.44
C ALA A 22 -30.25 4.31 -41.69
N GLN A 23 -30.00 4.55 -42.96
CA GLN A 23 -29.46 5.80 -43.52
C GLN A 23 -30.57 6.81 -43.83
N GLY A 24 -30.28 8.11 -43.67
CA GLY A 24 -30.53 9.13 -44.67
C GLY A 24 -31.70 10.09 -44.52
N ALA A 25 -31.39 11.30 -44.06
CA ALA A 25 -31.72 12.64 -44.62
C ALA A 25 -33.19 13.13 -44.79
N PRO A 26 -33.44 14.45 -44.95
CA PRO A 26 -32.86 15.68 -44.41
C PRO A 26 -33.87 16.66 -43.73
N ALA A 27 -33.36 17.77 -43.27
CA ALA A 27 -33.92 18.85 -42.48
C ALA A 27 -35.22 19.52 -42.99
N ALA A 28 -36.04 19.98 -42.02
CA ALA A 28 -36.97 21.10 -42.22
C ALA A 28 -36.99 22.00 -40.97
N SER A 29 -36.97 23.30 -41.19
CA SER A 29 -36.86 24.39 -40.23
C SER A 29 -38.16 24.65 -39.43
N PRO A 30 -38.10 25.29 -38.25
CA PRO A 30 -39.28 25.51 -37.41
C PRO A 30 -40.04 26.80 -37.71
N PRO A 31 -41.30 26.91 -37.30
CA PRO A 31 -41.98 28.19 -37.22
C PRO A 31 -41.85 28.84 -35.83
N SER A 32 -41.69 30.13 -35.87
CA SER A 32 -41.68 31.09 -34.76
C SER A 32 -42.99 31.12 -33.97
N GLY A 33 -42.90 31.03 -32.61
CA GLY A 33 -44.03 31.25 -31.71
C GLY A 33 -43.59 32.05 -30.48
N SER A 34 -44.27 33.14 -30.28
CA SER A 34 -44.16 34.27 -29.35
C SER A 34 -43.83 33.93 -27.88
N VAL A 35 -42.96 34.77 -27.33
CA VAL A 35 -42.63 34.93 -25.91
C VAL A 35 -43.82 35.48 -25.12
N VAL A 36 -44.26 34.76 -24.08
CA VAL A 36 -45.11 35.29 -23.02
C VAL A 36 -44.31 35.25 -21.71
N ALA A 37 -44.14 36.39 -21.07
CA ALA A 37 -43.45 36.55 -19.79
C ALA A 37 -44.25 35.91 -18.64
N PRO A 38 -43.58 35.26 -17.65
CA PRO A 38 -44.30 34.75 -16.48
C PRO A 38 -44.57 35.87 -15.45
N GLN A 39 -45.81 35.95 -15.01
CA GLN A 39 -46.24 36.75 -13.86
C GLN A 39 -45.71 36.15 -12.56
N ALA A 40 -45.31 37.03 -11.63
CA ALA A 40 -44.90 36.70 -10.27
C ALA A 40 -46.00 35.97 -9.50
N GLY A 41 -45.74 34.73 -9.11
CA GLY A 41 -46.60 33.94 -8.23
C GLY A 41 -46.39 34.29 -6.76
N LYS A 42 -47.45 34.32 -6.00
CA LYS A 42 -47.55 34.54 -4.55
C LYS A 42 -46.77 33.46 -3.77
N PRO A 43 -46.32 33.75 -2.52
CA PRO A 43 -45.72 32.77 -1.63
C PRO A 43 -46.70 31.63 -1.32
N VAL A 44 -46.26 30.40 -1.40
CA VAL A 44 -47.02 29.21 -1.03
C VAL A 44 -46.83 29.03 0.47
N ASP A 45 -47.92 28.92 1.21
CA ASP A 45 -47.96 28.68 2.67
C ASP A 45 -47.35 27.29 3.00
N ALA A 46 -46.70 27.22 4.16
CA ALA A 46 -45.93 26.06 4.65
C ALA A 46 -46.78 24.83 5.00
N ASP A 47 -48.13 24.91 4.92
CA ASP A 47 -49.00 23.79 5.34
C ASP A 47 -49.47 22.84 4.22
N ASP A 48 -49.19 23.12 2.97
CA ASP A 48 -49.63 22.25 1.84
C ASP A 48 -48.67 21.09 1.47
N LEU A 49 -47.63 20.85 2.25
CA LEU A 49 -46.67 19.78 2.00
C LEU A 49 -46.86 18.50 2.86
N GLN A 50 -48.03 18.34 3.52
CA GLN A 50 -48.28 17.21 4.44
C GLN A 50 -49.15 16.08 3.88
N THR A 51 -49.43 16.00 2.62
CA THR A 51 -50.19 14.89 2.02
C THR A 51 -49.45 14.19 0.87
N ALA A 52 -48.18 13.78 1.13
CA ALA A 52 -47.59 12.71 0.32
C ALA A 52 -47.69 11.41 1.13
N THR A 53 -48.44 10.44 0.63
CA THR A 53 -48.57 9.06 1.12
C THR A 53 -47.23 8.49 1.53
N PRO A 54 -47.05 7.79 2.67
CA PRO A 54 -45.78 7.24 3.07
C PRO A 54 -45.39 6.08 2.14
N GLY A 55 -44.61 6.38 1.13
CA GLY A 55 -43.77 5.37 0.45
C GLY A 55 -42.77 4.82 1.45
N GLY A 56 -42.61 3.49 1.45
CA GLY A 56 -41.87 2.73 2.46
C GLY A 56 -40.57 3.38 2.86
N VAL A 57 -40.36 3.48 4.15
CA VAL A 57 -39.10 3.96 4.78
C VAL A 57 -37.99 3.02 4.34
N VAL A 58 -37.19 3.46 3.39
CA VAL A 58 -35.90 2.81 3.10
C VAL A 58 -35.11 2.92 4.40
N PRO A 59 -34.63 1.81 5.00
CA PRO A 59 -33.82 1.90 6.20
C PRO A 59 -32.64 2.84 5.92
N ALA A 60 -32.42 3.83 6.79
CA ALA A 60 -31.25 4.67 6.71
C ALA A 60 -30.01 3.78 6.85
N GLU A 61 -29.04 3.90 5.94
CA GLU A 61 -27.75 3.26 6.16
C GLU A 61 -27.23 3.72 7.53
N PRO A 62 -26.70 2.79 8.36
CA PRO A 62 -26.18 3.17 9.67
C PRO A 62 -25.06 4.22 9.49
N PRO A 63 -24.92 5.17 10.44
CA PRO A 63 -23.86 6.17 10.38
C PRO A 63 -22.49 5.47 10.30
N VAL A 64 -21.60 6.01 9.46
CA VAL A 64 -20.26 5.45 9.28
C VAL A 64 -19.43 5.72 10.53
N ASP A 65 -18.99 4.68 11.23
CA ASP A 65 -18.12 4.80 12.39
C ASP A 65 -16.72 5.27 11.95
N VAL A 66 -16.30 6.45 12.41
CA VAL A 66 -14.99 7.06 12.14
C VAL A 66 -14.39 7.53 13.46
N SER A 67 -13.27 6.94 13.86
CA SER A 67 -12.50 7.35 15.01
C SER A 67 -11.29 8.18 14.55
N ALA A 68 -11.37 9.50 14.67
CA ALA A 68 -10.34 10.45 14.25
C ALA A 68 -9.89 11.34 15.41
N PRO A 69 -8.60 11.76 15.49
CA PRO A 69 -8.09 12.61 16.54
C PRO A 69 -8.77 13.99 16.56
N GLY A 70 -9.26 14.43 17.72
CA GLY A 70 -9.89 15.75 17.89
C GLY A 70 -11.10 15.98 17.00
N GLY A 71 -11.75 14.90 16.54
CA GLY A 71 -13.02 14.97 15.83
C GLY A 71 -14.10 15.37 16.84
N ALA A 72 -14.67 16.60 16.72
CA ALA A 72 -15.97 16.89 17.29
C ALA A 72 -16.97 15.93 16.63
N ASP A 73 -17.97 15.47 17.41
CA ASP A 73 -19.03 14.61 16.87
C ASP A 73 -19.61 15.24 15.60
N ILE A 74 -19.48 14.53 14.49
CA ILE A 74 -19.87 15.00 13.16
C ILE A 74 -21.40 15.15 13.06
N GLU A 75 -22.15 14.68 14.06
CA GLU A 75 -23.63 14.75 14.11
C GLU A 75 -24.18 16.13 14.48
N ASP A 76 -23.42 17.01 15.14
CA ASP A 76 -23.96 18.26 15.72
C ASP A 76 -23.67 19.56 14.94
N ILE A 77 -23.12 19.50 13.75
CA ILE A 77 -23.00 20.69 12.91
C ILE A 77 -24.29 20.88 12.14
N VAL A 78 -25.26 21.52 12.79
CA VAL A 78 -26.53 21.96 12.18
C VAL A 78 -26.22 23.03 11.13
N VAL A 79 -26.04 22.63 9.89
CA VAL A 79 -26.14 23.56 8.76
C VAL A 79 -27.63 23.90 8.59
N VAL A 80 -28.02 25.13 8.84
CA VAL A 80 -29.39 25.65 8.66
C VAL A 80 -29.78 25.42 7.17
N GLY A 81 -30.68 24.48 6.94
CA GLY A 81 -31.26 24.19 5.64
C GLY A 81 -30.97 22.77 5.14
N ARG A 82 -31.98 21.89 5.17
CA ARG A 82 -32.00 20.47 4.81
C ARG A 82 -30.87 19.63 5.40
N ASN A 83 -31.21 18.88 6.44
CA ASN A 83 -30.33 17.90 7.06
C ASN A 83 -29.98 16.81 6.03
N ILE A 84 -28.78 16.88 5.44
CA ILE A 84 -28.18 15.80 4.66
C ILE A 84 -27.04 15.27 5.54
N PRO A 85 -27.25 14.17 6.28
CA PRO A 85 -26.19 13.56 7.08
C PRO A 85 -25.14 12.99 6.15
N ASN A 86 -24.03 13.68 5.97
CA ASN A 86 -22.92 13.23 5.15
C ASN A 86 -21.62 13.69 5.79
N VAL A 87 -20.84 12.73 6.30
CA VAL A 87 -19.54 12.95 6.95
C VAL A 87 -18.61 13.81 6.07
N VAL A 88 -18.60 13.59 4.76
CA VAL A 88 -17.75 14.32 3.81
C VAL A 88 -18.13 15.81 3.74
N ARG A 89 -19.42 16.13 3.87
CA ARG A 89 -19.90 17.52 3.83
C ARG A 89 -19.69 18.23 5.17
N ALA A 90 -19.83 17.52 6.26
CA ALA A 90 -19.76 18.07 7.61
C ALA A 90 -18.34 18.42 8.04
N THR A 91 -17.34 17.64 7.62
CA THR A 91 -15.93 17.90 7.97
C THR A 91 -15.40 19.13 7.25
N PRO A 92 -14.62 19.99 7.95
CA PRO A 92 -13.98 21.15 7.32
C PRO A 92 -12.91 20.76 6.29
N GLU A 93 -12.26 19.63 6.48
CA GLU A 93 -11.20 19.12 5.62
C GLU A 93 -11.75 18.39 4.39
N VAL A 94 -10.89 18.24 3.36
CA VAL A 94 -11.19 17.42 2.19
C VAL A 94 -10.97 15.95 2.53
N VAL A 95 -12.03 15.20 2.70
CA VAL A 95 -12.01 13.78 3.04
C VAL A 95 -12.72 12.93 1.99
N SER A 96 -12.31 11.68 1.90
CA SER A 96 -13.04 10.60 1.23
C SER A 96 -13.21 9.46 2.24
N VAL A 97 -14.42 8.96 2.38
CA VAL A 97 -14.74 7.88 3.33
C VAL A 97 -15.18 6.66 2.55
N LEU A 98 -14.55 5.51 2.83
CA LEU A 98 -15.02 4.20 2.41
C LEU A 98 -15.75 3.55 3.57
N SER A 99 -17.05 3.36 3.43
CA SER A 99 -17.86 2.59 4.37
C SER A 99 -17.66 1.08 4.16
N THR A 100 -18.17 0.28 5.10
CA THR A 100 -18.23 -1.18 4.94
C THR A 100 -19.00 -1.58 3.66
N ALA A 101 -20.05 -0.84 3.29
CA ALA A 101 -20.83 -1.07 2.08
C ALA A 101 -20.02 -0.78 0.82
N ASP A 102 -19.22 0.31 0.81
CA ASP A 102 -18.35 0.63 -0.33
C ASP A 102 -17.25 -0.40 -0.50
N ILE A 103 -16.60 -0.82 0.59
CA ILE A 103 -15.60 -1.90 0.59
C ILE A 103 -16.20 -3.18 0.03
N ALA A 104 -17.38 -3.56 0.50
CA ALA A 104 -18.08 -4.76 0.03
C ALA A 104 -18.47 -4.66 -1.45
N ARG A 105 -18.84 -3.47 -1.95
CA ARG A 105 -19.18 -3.23 -3.37
C ARG A 105 -18.00 -3.48 -4.30
N THR A 106 -16.79 -3.16 -3.88
CA THR A 106 -15.58 -3.38 -4.69
C THR A 106 -15.14 -4.84 -4.69
N GLY A 107 -15.60 -5.63 -3.72
CA GLY A 107 -15.23 -7.04 -3.57
C GLY A 107 -13.78 -7.27 -3.16
N GLU A 108 -13.04 -6.22 -2.81
CA GLU A 108 -11.62 -6.36 -2.46
C GLU A 108 -11.44 -7.15 -1.15
N GLY A 109 -10.43 -8.01 -1.11
CA GLY A 109 -10.11 -8.83 0.07
C GLY A 109 -9.29 -8.09 1.12
N ASP A 110 -8.62 -6.98 0.72
CA ASP A 110 -7.79 -6.15 1.57
C ASP A 110 -8.10 -4.66 1.38
N ILE A 111 -7.61 -3.85 2.31
CA ILE A 111 -7.90 -2.41 2.34
C ILE A 111 -7.15 -1.66 1.23
N ALA A 112 -5.96 -2.09 0.82
CA ALA A 112 -5.23 -1.43 -0.27
C ALA A 112 -6.01 -1.51 -1.58
N GLY A 113 -6.57 -2.68 -1.89
CA GLY A 113 -7.43 -2.88 -3.06
C GLY A 113 -8.64 -1.94 -3.02
N ALA A 114 -9.35 -1.87 -1.89
CA ALA A 114 -10.51 -1.00 -1.73
C ALA A 114 -10.15 0.49 -1.90
N LEU A 115 -9.02 0.95 -1.32
CA LEU A 115 -8.53 2.32 -1.43
C LEU A 115 -8.09 2.70 -2.85
N SER A 116 -7.71 1.75 -3.68
CA SER A 116 -7.36 2.00 -5.09
C SER A 116 -8.53 2.60 -5.90
N ARG A 117 -9.75 2.50 -5.38
CA ARG A 117 -10.98 3.02 -5.99
C ARG A 117 -11.33 4.44 -5.55
N VAL A 118 -10.62 4.99 -4.57
CA VAL A 118 -10.81 6.36 -4.08
C VAL A 118 -10.13 7.35 -5.02
N THR A 119 -10.77 8.50 -5.24
CA THR A 119 -10.25 9.59 -6.08
C THR A 119 -8.85 10.02 -5.64
N GLY A 120 -7.91 10.15 -6.57
CA GLY A 120 -6.56 10.61 -6.28
C GLY A 120 -5.65 9.60 -5.60
N LEU A 121 -6.09 8.34 -5.44
CA LEU A 121 -5.29 7.29 -4.86
C LEU A 121 -4.84 6.28 -5.93
N SER A 122 -3.63 5.75 -5.74
CA SER A 122 -3.11 4.63 -6.51
C SER A 122 -2.36 3.67 -5.60
N VAL A 123 -2.44 2.37 -5.88
CA VAL A 123 -1.68 1.35 -5.16
C VAL A 123 -0.42 1.00 -5.92
N VAL A 124 0.70 0.94 -5.22
CA VAL A 124 2.02 0.67 -5.77
C VAL A 124 2.64 -0.50 -5.00
N GLY A 125 3.22 -1.45 -5.73
CA GLY A 125 3.81 -2.64 -5.11
C GLY A 125 2.80 -3.43 -4.29
N ASN A 126 3.21 -3.93 -3.13
CA ASN A 126 2.39 -4.71 -2.21
C ASN A 126 1.66 -3.79 -1.22
N GLY A 127 0.57 -3.18 -1.64
CA GLY A 127 -0.35 -2.49 -0.75
C GLY A 127 0.05 -1.09 -0.29
N PHE A 128 1.06 -0.43 -0.88
CA PHE A 128 1.39 0.95 -0.57
C PHE A 128 0.48 1.91 -1.32
N VAL A 129 -0.21 2.77 -0.58
CA VAL A 129 -1.16 3.72 -1.16
C VAL A 129 -0.48 5.08 -1.35
N TYR A 130 -0.47 5.55 -2.59
CA TYR A 130 0.03 6.87 -2.98
C TYR A 130 -1.16 7.82 -3.13
N VAL A 131 -1.05 8.98 -2.52
CA VAL A 131 -2.10 10.02 -2.56
C VAL A 131 -1.66 11.14 -3.49
N ARG A 132 -2.44 11.43 -4.54
CA ARG A 132 -2.15 12.44 -5.58
C ARG A 132 -0.77 12.26 -6.22
N GLY A 133 -0.35 11.02 -6.41
CA GLY A 133 0.94 10.67 -6.98
C GLY A 133 2.15 10.84 -6.05
N LEU A 134 1.96 11.33 -4.83
CA LEU A 134 3.03 11.36 -3.82
C LEU A 134 3.18 10.01 -3.15
N GLY A 135 4.43 9.53 -3.08
CA GLY A 135 4.79 8.24 -2.52
C GLY A 135 4.49 8.10 -1.04
N ASP A 136 4.67 6.89 -0.53
CA ASP A 136 4.36 6.49 0.84
C ASP A 136 5.02 7.38 1.91
N ARG A 137 6.24 7.91 1.69
CA ARG A 137 6.89 8.83 2.65
C ARG A 137 6.13 10.13 2.91
N TYR A 138 5.28 10.53 1.96
CA TYR A 138 4.46 11.74 2.04
C TYR A 138 3.07 11.48 2.60
N SER A 139 2.75 10.25 2.97
CA SER A 139 1.46 9.85 3.53
C SER A 139 1.66 9.14 4.87
N SER A 140 0.64 9.13 5.70
CA SER A 140 0.65 8.35 6.96
C SER A 140 -0.56 7.46 7.06
N SER A 141 -0.37 6.27 7.66
CA SER A 141 -1.45 5.33 7.97
C SER A 141 -1.68 5.29 9.47
N LEU A 142 -2.93 5.45 9.85
CA LEU A 142 -3.37 5.41 11.25
C LEU A 142 -4.38 4.26 11.42
N LEU A 143 -4.45 3.73 12.62
CA LEU A 143 -5.51 2.83 13.06
C LEU A 143 -6.22 3.48 14.27
N ASN A 144 -7.51 3.70 14.15
CA ASN A 144 -8.30 4.44 15.16
C ASN A 144 -7.64 5.77 15.59
N GLY A 145 -7.01 6.47 14.63
CA GLY A 145 -6.32 7.74 14.88
C GLY A 145 -4.91 7.65 15.46
N SER A 146 -4.40 6.45 15.76
CA SER A 146 -3.03 6.22 16.25
C SER A 146 -2.10 5.77 15.12
N PRO A 147 -0.85 6.26 15.04
CA PRO A 147 0.08 5.86 14.00
C PRO A 147 0.51 4.39 14.14
N LEU A 148 0.69 3.71 13.01
CA LEU A 148 1.11 2.32 12.94
C LEU A 148 2.57 2.21 12.49
N PRO A 149 3.41 1.39 13.15
CA PRO A 149 4.74 1.06 12.67
C PRO A 149 4.68 0.10 11.48
N SER A 150 5.70 0.14 10.63
CA SER A 150 5.77 -0.70 9.43
C SER A 150 6.65 -1.93 9.64
N PRO A 151 6.17 -3.14 9.29
CA PRO A 151 7.00 -4.34 9.27
C PRO A 151 7.94 -4.39 8.06
N GLU A 152 7.83 -3.44 7.14
CA GLU A 152 8.67 -3.37 5.95
C GLU A 152 9.92 -2.52 6.21
N PRO A 153 11.13 -3.07 6.01
CA PRO A 153 12.35 -2.33 6.32
C PRO A 153 12.58 -1.12 5.42
N LEU A 154 12.04 -1.14 4.19
CA LEU A 154 12.21 -0.08 3.21
C LEU A 154 11.12 0.99 3.25
N ARG A 155 10.08 0.80 4.07
CA ARG A 155 8.90 1.64 4.08
C ARG A 155 8.56 2.04 5.50
N ARG A 156 8.13 3.28 5.67
CA ARG A 156 7.62 3.78 6.94
C ARG A 156 6.15 3.48 7.11
N VAL A 157 5.39 3.61 6.03
CA VAL A 157 3.96 3.33 6.04
C VAL A 157 3.74 1.83 5.97
N VAL A 158 2.85 1.34 6.80
CA VAL A 158 2.45 -0.07 6.78
C VAL A 158 1.76 -0.40 5.45
N PRO A 159 2.09 -1.52 4.81
CA PRO A 159 1.40 -1.94 3.60
C PRO A 159 -0.04 -2.32 3.94
N LEU A 160 -1.02 -1.72 3.26
CA LEU A 160 -2.43 -1.88 3.61
C LEU A 160 -3.07 -3.16 3.05
N ASP A 161 -2.34 -3.94 2.26
CA ASP A 161 -2.72 -5.27 1.79
C ASP A 161 -2.65 -6.35 2.89
N ILE A 162 -1.99 -6.06 4.03
CA ILE A 162 -2.01 -6.96 5.20
C ILE A 162 -3.27 -6.81 6.05
N PHE A 163 -4.08 -5.73 5.83
CA PHE A 163 -5.32 -5.49 6.56
C PHE A 163 -6.51 -6.07 5.79
N PRO A 164 -7.07 -7.20 6.22
CA PRO A 164 -8.25 -7.75 5.60
C PRO A 164 -9.47 -6.89 5.90
N THR A 165 -10.41 -6.86 4.98
CA THR A 165 -11.59 -5.99 5.06
C THR A 165 -12.55 -6.37 6.18
N ASN A 166 -12.53 -7.60 6.66
CA ASN A 166 -13.42 -8.10 7.71
C ASN A 166 -13.19 -7.46 9.10
N VAL A 167 -11.99 -6.91 9.36
CA VAL A 167 -11.66 -6.27 10.65
C VAL A 167 -11.87 -4.75 10.64
N ILE A 168 -12.10 -4.14 9.49
CA ILE A 168 -12.21 -2.70 9.30
C ILE A 168 -13.68 -2.29 9.14
N ALA A 169 -14.11 -1.26 9.86
CA ALA A 169 -15.44 -0.65 9.73
C ALA A 169 -15.46 0.43 8.65
N SER A 170 -14.43 1.25 8.60
CA SER A 170 -14.29 2.32 7.59
C SER A 170 -12.84 2.68 7.35
N ALA A 171 -12.58 3.34 6.20
CA ALA A 171 -11.32 3.98 5.90
C ALA A 171 -11.57 5.44 5.52
N LEU A 172 -11.04 6.36 6.33
CA LEU A 172 -11.06 7.80 6.07
C LEU A 172 -9.75 8.19 5.38
N VAL A 173 -9.85 8.80 4.20
CA VAL A 173 -8.71 9.38 3.49
C VAL A 173 -8.83 10.90 3.55
N GLN A 174 -7.99 11.56 4.34
CA GLN A 174 -7.93 13.01 4.43
C GLN A 174 -6.85 13.55 3.51
N LYS A 175 -7.21 14.45 2.60
CA LYS A 175 -6.33 14.99 1.55
C LYS A 175 -5.85 16.42 1.82
N SER A 176 -6.52 17.15 2.70
CA SER A 176 -6.10 18.46 3.20
C SER A 176 -5.67 18.38 4.66
N TYR A 177 -4.59 19.05 5.03
CA TYR A 177 -3.99 18.95 6.35
C TYR A 177 -4.82 19.68 7.42
N SER A 178 -5.00 19.06 8.58
CA SER A 178 -5.48 19.70 9.80
C SER A 178 -4.48 19.50 10.94
N VAL A 179 -4.40 20.48 11.84
CA VAL A 179 -3.32 20.57 12.85
C VAL A 179 -3.41 19.51 13.96
N ASN A 180 -4.53 18.84 14.11
CA ASN A 180 -4.76 17.71 15.02
C ASN A 180 -4.06 16.42 14.56
N TYR A 181 -3.71 16.30 13.26
CA TYR A 181 -2.95 15.19 12.72
C TYR A 181 -1.44 15.43 12.80
N PRO A 182 -0.61 14.36 12.74
CA PRO A 182 0.84 14.48 12.64
C PRO A 182 1.26 15.34 11.44
N ALA A 183 2.40 16.01 11.58
CA ALA A 183 2.93 16.93 10.56
C ALA A 183 3.38 16.26 9.25
N GLU A 184 3.62 14.96 9.28
CA GLU A 184 4.01 14.16 8.11
C GLU A 184 2.81 13.91 7.19
N PHE A 185 2.46 14.96 6.47
CA PHE A 185 1.28 15.06 5.65
C PHE A 185 1.62 15.73 4.29
N GLY A 186 2.24 14.98 3.40
CA GLY A 186 2.55 15.48 2.05
C GLY A 186 1.42 15.19 1.07
N GLY A 187 0.97 13.96 0.99
CA GLY A 187 -0.14 13.49 0.15
C GLY A 187 -1.47 13.49 0.89
N GLY A 188 -1.52 12.81 2.03
CA GLY A 188 -2.71 12.66 2.87
C GLY A 188 -2.49 11.71 4.04
N VAL A 189 -3.54 11.57 4.85
CA VAL A 189 -3.61 10.57 5.93
C VAL A 189 -4.69 9.54 5.60
N ILE A 190 -4.38 8.28 5.80
CA ILE A 190 -5.31 7.15 5.70
C ILE A 190 -5.56 6.66 7.12
N ASN A 191 -6.75 6.89 7.64
CA ASN A 191 -7.14 6.45 8.98
C ASN A 191 -8.13 5.28 8.86
N LEU A 192 -7.70 4.11 9.30
CA LEU A 192 -8.54 2.91 9.37
C LEU A 192 -9.26 2.89 10.70
N THR A 193 -10.57 2.70 10.68
CA THR A 193 -11.37 2.51 11.89
C THR A 193 -11.74 1.04 12.01
N THR A 194 -11.43 0.43 13.15
CA THR A 194 -11.81 -0.95 13.43
C THR A 194 -13.27 -1.03 13.88
N LYS A 195 -13.90 -2.17 13.64
CA LYS A 195 -15.22 -2.45 14.20
C LYS A 195 -15.18 -2.33 15.73
N ALA A 196 -16.19 -1.71 16.31
CA ALA A 196 -16.27 -1.44 17.75
C ALA A 196 -17.38 -2.23 18.44
N VAL A 197 -18.40 -1.54 18.94
CA VAL A 197 -19.54 -2.15 19.61
C VAL A 197 -20.59 -2.55 18.59
N PRO A 198 -20.91 -3.85 18.46
CA PRO A 198 -21.98 -4.28 17.55
C PRO A 198 -23.34 -3.85 18.08
N THR A 199 -24.24 -3.48 17.18
CA THR A 199 -25.63 -3.13 17.53
C THR A 199 -26.50 -4.38 17.81
N GLU A 200 -26.12 -5.51 17.22
CA GLU A 200 -26.80 -6.80 17.34
C GLU A 200 -25.79 -7.93 17.53
N THR A 201 -26.24 -9.01 18.18
CA THR A 201 -25.41 -10.23 18.27
C THR A 201 -25.36 -10.92 16.92
N PHE A 202 -24.17 -11.20 16.42
CA PHE A 202 -23.96 -11.91 15.16
C PHE A 202 -22.78 -12.87 15.23
N LEU A 203 -22.85 -13.92 14.41
CA LEU A 203 -21.75 -14.80 14.04
C LEU A 203 -21.71 -14.88 12.53
N GLN A 204 -20.62 -14.43 11.91
CA GLN A 204 -20.41 -14.55 10.47
C GLN A 204 -19.25 -15.51 10.20
N ILE A 205 -19.43 -16.42 9.26
CA ILE A 205 -18.41 -17.34 8.78
C ILE A 205 -18.37 -17.25 7.27
N GLY A 206 -17.18 -17.12 6.70
CA GLY A 206 -16.99 -16.99 5.26
C GLY A 206 -15.74 -17.72 4.77
N GLY A 207 -15.66 -17.91 3.45
CA GLY A 207 -14.48 -18.45 2.80
C GLY A 207 -14.54 -18.28 1.29
N SER A 208 -13.37 -18.35 0.64
CA SER A 208 -13.27 -18.22 -0.80
C SER A 208 -12.23 -19.17 -1.40
N LEU A 209 -12.42 -19.47 -2.67
CA LEU A 209 -11.45 -20.15 -3.53
C LEU A 209 -11.17 -19.27 -4.74
N SER A 210 -9.90 -19.18 -5.18
CA SER A 210 -9.56 -18.46 -6.39
C SER A 210 -8.48 -19.16 -7.21
N ALA A 211 -8.52 -18.94 -8.52
CA ALA A 211 -7.59 -19.50 -9.48
C ALA A 211 -7.06 -18.38 -10.40
N ASP A 212 -5.80 -18.47 -10.74
CA ASP A 212 -5.11 -17.54 -11.63
C ASP A 212 -4.62 -18.22 -12.90
N THR A 213 -4.73 -17.56 -14.06
CA THR A 213 -4.43 -18.15 -15.37
C THR A 213 -2.94 -18.35 -15.69
N VAL A 214 -2.03 -17.84 -14.86
CA VAL A 214 -0.58 -17.96 -15.03
C VAL A 214 0.10 -18.65 -13.85
N THR A 215 -0.67 -18.99 -12.80
CA THR A 215 -0.15 -19.62 -11.59
C THR A 215 -0.82 -20.96 -11.31
N THR A 216 -2.16 -20.98 -11.23
CA THR A 216 -2.90 -22.19 -10.82
C THR A 216 -2.78 -23.31 -11.87
N SER A 217 -2.32 -24.46 -11.43
CA SER A 217 -2.01 -25.62 -12.31
C SER A 217 -0.94 -25.36 -13.36
N GLU A 218 -0.09 -24.34 -13.14
CA GLU A 218 1.01 -23.96 -14.02
C GLU A 218 2.37 -24.21 -13.36
N LEU A 219 3.44 -23.97 -14.11
CA LEU A 219 4.83 -24.12 -13.67
C LEU A 219 5.16 -23.14 -12.52
N GLY A 220 5.74 -23.66 -11.45
CA GLY A 220 6.42 -22.90 -10.42
C GLY A 220 7.65 -23.64 -9.89
N TYR A 221 8.52 -22.89 -9.22
CA TYR A 221 9.66 -23.44 -8.49
C TYR A 221 9.41 -23.26 -6.99
N VAL A 222 9.43 -24.38 -6.27
CA VAL A 222 9.12 -24.43 -4.84
C VAL A 222 10.19 -25.20 -4.10
N TYR A 223 10.23 -25.14 -2.79
CA TYR A 223 10.99 -26.05 -1.94
C TYR A 223 10.08 -26.63 -0.86
N ASP A 224 10.47 -27.76 -0.27
CA ASP A 224 9.59 -28.52 0.63
C ASP A 224 9.24 -27.70 1.90
N GLY A 225 10.25 -27.31 2.66
CA GLY A 225 10.08 -26.47 3.85
C GLY A 225 9.60 -27.19 5.08
N GLY A 226 8.90 -26.48 5.98
CA GLY A 226 8.41 -26.97 7.25
C GLY A 226 6.96 -27.48 7.21
N ARG A 227 6.56 -28.23 8.24
CA ARG A 227 5.22 -28.83 8.35
C ARG A 227 4.09 -27.81 8.38
N TYR A 228 4.33 -26.61 8.95
CA TYR A 228 3.32 -25.57 9.15
C TYR A 228 3.42 -24.41 8.15
N ASP A 229 4.26 -24.52 7.12
CA ASP A 229 4.41 -23.49 6.08
C ASP A 229 3.09 -23.06 5.45
N TRP A 230 2.10 -23.96 5.33
CA TRP A 230 0.79 -23.67 4.79
C TRP A 230 0.00 -22.63 5.61
N SER A 231 0.30 -22.51 6.90
CA SER A 231 -0.29 -21.52 7.81
C SER A 231 0.58 -20.28 8.02
N GLY A 232 1.76 -20.25 7.42
CA GLY A 232 2.71 -19.15 7.55
C GLY A 232 3.66 -19.25 8.75
N PHE A 233 3.56 -20.26 9.61
CA PHE A 233 4.42 -20.42 10.79
C PHE A 233 5.54 -21.41 10.55
N ASP A 234 6.76 -21.01 10.93
CA ASP A 234 7.92 -21.93 10.89
C ASP A 234 7.84 -22.98 12.00
N SER A 235 8.08 -24.25 11.66
CA SER A 235 8.11 -25.35 12.61
C SER A 235 9.47 -25.56 13.30
N GLY A 236 10.41 -24.65 13.09
CA GLY A 236 11.73 -24.62 13.71
C GLY A 236 12.89 -24.98 12.77
N GLU A 237 12.58 -25.35 11.51
CA GLU A 237 13.58 -25.66 10.49
C GLU A 237 14.44 -24.49 10.07
N ARG A 238 13.93 -23.26 10.29
CA ARG A 238 14.58 -22.00 9.88
C ARG A 238 15.08 -21.17 11.07
N LYS A 239 15.17 -21.76 12.26
CA LYS A 239 15.68 -21.03 13.42
C LYS A 239 17.14 -20.63 13.20
N THR A 240 17.44 -19.31 13.23
CA THR A 240 18.79 -18.78 13.09
C THR A 240 19.67 -19.26 14.25
N PRO A 241 20.77 -20.02 14.00
CA PRO A 241 21.66 -20.46 15.07
C PRO A 241 22.38 -19.29 15.76
N GLY A 242 22.57 -19.37 17.09
CA GLY A 242 23.20 -18.30 17.86
C GLY A 242 24.65 -17.97 17.40
N PHE A 243 25.40 -18.94 16.91
CA PHE A 243 26.75 -18.71 16.40
C PHE A 243 26.78 -17.86 15.13
N ILE A 244 25.72 -17.91 14.30
CA ILE A 244 25.56 -17.04 13.11
C ILE A 244 25.42 -15.58 13.54
N ARG A 245 24.58 -15.30 14.55
CA ARG A 245 24.44 -13.94 15.10
C ARG A 245 25.77 -13.44 15.64
N THR A 246 26.45 -14.26 16.46
CA THR A 246 27.75 -13.92 17.04
C THR A 246 28.79 -13.62 15.95
N ALA A 247 28.86 -14.47 14.91
CA ALA A 247 29.80 -14.28 13.80
C ALA A 247 29.44 -13.01 12.98
N GLY A 248 28.15 -12.79 12.74
CA GLY A 248 27.66 -11.60 12.03
C GLY A 248 28.04 -10.31 12.75
N THR A 249 27.75 -10.23 14.05
CA THR A 249 28.04 -9.07 14.88
C THR A 249 29.54 -8.79 14.98
N ASN A 250 30.34 -9.84 15.15
CA ASN A 250 31.80 -9.74 15.32
C ASN A 250 32.59 -9.63 14.00
N GLY A 251 31.92 -9.73 12.87
CA GLY A 251 32.56 -9.71 11.53
C GLY A 251 33.42 -10.94 11.25
N THR A 252 33.22 -12.04 11.98
CA THR A 252 34.08 -13.25 11.89
C THR A 252 33.52 -14.25 10.88
N SER A 253 34.43 -14.92 10.17
CA SER A 253 34.13 -16.06 9.32
C SER A 253 34.08 -17.36 10.13
N LEU A 254 33.35 -18.36 9.60
CA LEU A 254 33.13 -19.64 10.26
C LEU A 254 33.86 -20.77 9.53
N THR A 255 34.41 -21.70 10.32
CA THR A 255 35.12 -22.90 9.82
C THR A 255 34.14 -23.98 9.39
N SER A 256 34.59 -24.95 8.58
CA SER A 256 33.83 -26.12 8.13
C SER A 256 33.10 -26.83 9.28
N ALA A 257 33.77 -27.04 10.41
CA ALA A 257 33.19 -27.73 11.57
C ALA A 257 32.06 -26.94 12.26
N GLN A 258 32.07 -25.62 12.15
CA GLN A 258 31.04 -24.73 12.75
C GLN A 258 29.78 -24.62 11.91
N ILE A 259 29.83 -24.94 10.62
CA ILE A 259 28.71 -24.74 9.65
C ILE A 259 28.00 -26.04 9.27
N THR A 260 28.38 -27.18 9.89
CA THR A 260 27.62 -28.44 9.75
C THR A 260 26.18 -28.25 10.24
N GLY A 261 25.22 -28.84 9.54
CA GLY A 261 23.80 -28.73 9.85
C GLY A 261 23.09 -27.46 9.36
N LEU A 262 23.81 -26.50 8.72
CA LEU A 262 23.19 -25.27 8.19
C LEU A 262 22.36 -25.53 6.92
N ASN A 263 22.66 -26.58 6.16
CA ASN A 263 21.97 -26.90 4.92
C ASN A 263 21.28 -28.26 5.01
N ASN A 264 20.01 -28.28 4.64
CA ASN A 264 19.24 -29.49 4.50
C ASN A 264 18.45 -29.44 3.17
N ALA A 265 18.11 -30.60 2.62
CA ALA A 265 17.41 -30.71 1.35
C ALA A 265 16.03 -30.03 1.38
N GLN A 266 15.32 -30.07 2.50
CA GLN A 266 13.96 -29.55 2.63
C GLN A 266 13.89 -28.03 2.41
N THR A 267 14.86 -27.27 2.90
CA THR A 267 14.85 -25.79 2.80
C THR A 267 15.80 -25.26 1.74
N THR A 268 16.68 -26.11 1.17
CA THR A 268 17.71 -25.72 0.21
C THR A 268 17.38 -26.12 -1.23
N LEU A 269 16.76 -27.30 -1.43
CA LEU A 269 16.53 -27.85 -2.75
C LEU A 269 15.32 -27.24 -3.43
N LEU A 270 15.56 -26.53 -4.53
CA LEU A 270 14.52 -26.00 -5.38
C LEU A 270 13.92 -27.12 -6.25
N GLN A 271 12.61 -27.24 -6.26
CA GLN A 271 11.86 -28.27 -6.97
C GLN A 271 10.93 -27.64 -8.00
N GLN A 272 10.79 -28.26 -9.15
CA GLN A 272 9.82 -27.89 -10.16
C GLN A 272 8.46 -28.47 -9.81
N ASN A 273 7.42 -27.65 -9.78
CA ASN A 273 6.04 -28.05 -9.62
C ASN A 273 5.22 -27.50 -10.80
N ASN A 274 4.53 -28.37 -11.53
CA ASN A 274 3.68 -27.99 -12.67
C ASN A 274 2.19 -27.99 -12.30
N GLN A 275 1.84 -28.12 -11.03
CA GLN A 275 0.46 -28.20 -10.52
C GLN A 275 0.33 -27.40 -9.22
N LEU A 276 0.61 -26.09 -9.31
CA LEU A 276 0.40 -25.20 -8.18
C LEU A 276 -1.08 -25.16 -7.78
N PRO A 277 -1.41 -25.23 -6.48
CA PRO A 277 -2.79 -25.26 -6.03
C PRO A 277 -3.51 -23.92 -6.24
N ALA A 278 -4.84 -23.97 -6.17
CA ALA A 278 -5.68 -22.78 -6.09
C ALA A 278 -5.49 -22.06 -4.74
N ASN A 279 -5.74 -20.76 -4.74
CA ASN A 279 -5.73 -19.93 -3.53
C ASN A 279 -7.02 -20.15 -2.74
N TRP A 280 -6.93 -20.00 -1.41
CA TRP A 280 -8.07 -20.12 -0.54
C TRP A 280 -8.01 -19.16 0.64
N SER A 281 -9.17 -18.79 1.18
CA SER A 281 -9.28 -18.04 2.42
C SER A 281 -10.44 -18.54 3.28
N GLY A 282 -10.34 -18.31 4.59
CA GLY A 282 -11.40 -18.54 5.56
C GLY A 282 -11.43 -17.42 6.58
N GLU A 283 -12.62 -16.97 6.97
CA GLU A 283 -12.81 -15.93 7.95
C GLU A 283 -13.97 -16.23 8.87
N ALA A 284 -13.88 -15.76 10.11
CA ALA A 284 -14.96 -15.79 11.08
C ALA A 284 -14.98 -14.49 11.86
N SER A 285 -16.17 -13.95 12.13
CA SER A 285 -16.35 -12.82 13.03
C SER A 285 -17.56 -13.02 13.93
N PHE A 286 -17.42 -12.59 15.17
CA PHE A 286 -18.44 -12.65 16.21
C PHE A 286 -18.57 -11.28 16.85
N GLY A 287 -19.77 -10.86 17.14
CA GLY A 287 -20.04 -9.65 17.90
C GLY A 287 -21.25 -9.79 18.78
N THR A 288 -21.19 -9.20 19.97
CA THR A 288 -22.34 -9.13 20.88
C THR A 288 -22.26 -7.89 21.72
N SER A 289 -23.41 -7.38 22.15
CA SER A 289 -23.52 -6.28 23.10
C SER A 289 -24.58 -6.56 24.15
N PHE A 290 -24.42 -5.94 25.31
CA PHE A 290 -25.40 -6.03 26.39
C PHE A 290 -25.45 -4.73 27.17
N ASP A 291 -26.65 -4.35 27.59
CA ASP A 291 -26.90 -3.15 28.35
C ASP A 291 -27.02 -3.48 29.86
N THR A 292 -26.27 -2.75 30.69
CA THR A 292 -26.38 -2.87 32.15
C THR A 292 -26.12 -1.53 32.83
N GLY A 293 -27.01 -1.12 33.69
CA GLY A 293 -26.88 0.13 34.45
C GLY A 293 -26.76 1.41 33.61
N GLY A 294 -27.33 1.44 32.41
CA GLY A 294 -27.24 2.58 31.48
C GLY A 294 -25.94 2.62 30.66
N VAL A 295 -25.11 1.59 30.78
CA VAL A 295 -23.89 1.40 29.97
C VAL A 295 -24.09 0.24 28.99
N ARG A 296 -23.83 0.47 27.73
CA ARG A 296 -23.77 -0.59 26.71
C ARG A 296 -22.34 -1.08 26.59
N PHE A 297 -22.14 -2.36 26.87
CA PHE A 297 -20.88 -3.04 26.64
C PHE A 297 -20.94 -3.85 25.35
N GLY A 298 -19.87 -3.84 24.59
CA GLY A 298 -19.74 -4.62 23.38
C GLY A 298 -18.44 -5.41 23.36
N VAL A 299 -18.49 -6.57 22.71
CA VAL A 299 -17.34 -7.40 22.41
C VAL A 299 -17.41 -7.76 20.94
N ILE A 300 -16.29 -7.62 20.25
CA ILE A 300 -16.13 -8.09 18.86
C ILE A 300 -14.86 -8.91 18.74
N ALA A 301 -14.94 -10.03 18.04
CA ALA A 301 -13.79 -10.85 17.69
C ALA A 301 -13.87 -11.21 16.20
N ALA A 302 -12.74 -11.11 15.52
CA ALA A 302 -12.60 -11.55 14.14
C ALA A 302 -11.30 -12.30 13.96
N ALA A 303 -11.31 -13.33 13.11
CA ALA A 303 -10.13 -14.09 12.73
C ALA A 303 -10.20 -14.46 11.26
N GLY A 304 -9.05 -14.51 10.61
CA GLY A 304 -8.95 -14.89 9.20
C GLY A 304 -7.65 -15.61 8.92
N ILE A 305 -7.69 -16.46 7.90
CA ILE A 305 -6.54 -17.13 7.32
C ILE A 305 -6.68 -17.16 5.80
N SER A 306 -5.59 -16.88 5.09
CA SER A 306 -5.53 -17.05 3.64
C SER A 306 -4.21 -17.70 3.23
N ASN A 307 -4.25 -18.47 2.14
CA ASN A 307 -3.06 -19.03 1.52
C ASN A 307 -3.16 -18.82 0.00
N SER A 308 -2.15 -18.17 -0.57
CA SER A 308 -2.13 -17.81 -1.98
C SER A 308 -0.81 -18.15 -2.64
N TRP A 309 -0.89 -18.52 -3.91
CA TRP A 309 0.25 -18.81 -4.80
C TRP A 309 0.31 -17.78 -5.92
N ARG A 310 1.52 -17.36 -6.25
CA ARG A 310 1.77 -16.42 -7.36
C ARG A 310 3.08 -16.77 -8.04
N THR A 311 3.04 -17.04 -9.34
CA THR A 311 4.23 -17.22 -10.16
C THR A 311 4.45 -16.03 -11.08
N ARG A 312 5.68 -15.58 -11.17
CA ARG A 312 6.15 -14.52 -12.05
C ARG A 312 7.23 -15.10 -12.97
N ASP A 313 6.93 -15.22 -14.26
CA ASP A 313 7.93 -15.53 -15.30
C ASP A 313 8.46 -14.20 -15.83
N ASN A 314 9.59 -13.77 -15.30
CA ASN A 314 10.10 -12.42 -15.36
C ASN A 314 11.30 -12.32 -16.30
N THR A 315 11.31 -11.31 -17.20
CA THR A 315 12.50 -10.84 -17.91
C THR A 315 13.14 -9.75 -17.07
N GLN A 316 14.43 -9.92 -16.74
CA GLN A 316 15.23 -8.97 -15.96
C GLN A 316 16.46 -8.56 -16.75
N GLN A 317 16.52 -7.28 -17.15
CA GLN A 317 17.60 -6.71 -17.95
C GLN A 317 18.23 -5.51 -17.25
N VAL A 318 19.52 -5.36 -17.37
CA VAL A 318 20.29 -4.22 -16.84
C VAL A 318 21.19 -3.68 -17.91
N THR A 319 21.35 -2.36 -17.97
CA THR A 319 22.30 -1.67 -18.83
C THR A 319 23.00 -0.55 -18.05
N ASP A 320 24.26 -0.31 -18.31
CA ASP A 320 25.03 0.88 -17.93
C ASP A 320 25.48 1.70 -19.15
N ASP A 321 25.02 1.33 -20.33
CA ASP A 321 25.35 1.93 -21.62
C ASP A 321 24.26 2.90 -22.09
N PRO A 322 24.61 4.14 -22.52
CA PRO A 322 23.65 5.14 -22.98
C PRO A 322 22.91 4.75 -24.27
N THR A 323 23.34 3.72 -24.99
CA THR A 323 22.65 3.18 -26.17
C THR A 323 21.73 2.00 -25.85
N GLY A 324 21.69 1.55 -24.58
CA GLY A 324 20.85 0.43 -24.14
C GLY A 324 21.45 -0.96 -24.42
N ILE A 325 22.75 -1.06 -24.68
CA ILE A 325 23.44 -2.35 -24.74
C ILE A 325 23.35 -3.03 -23.37
N LEU A 326 22.92 -4.29 -23.35
CA LEU A 326 22.64 -5.00 -22.10
C LEU A 326 23.93 -5.42 -21.39
N LEU A 327 24.01 -5.09 -20.10
CA LEU A 327 25.01 -5.59 -19.17
C LEU A 327 24.63 -6.98 -18.66
N SER A 328 23.34 -7.27 -18.51
CA SER A 328 22.83 -8.59 -18.17
C SER A 328 21.43 -8.81 -18.73
N ASP A 329 21.10 -10.07 -19.04
CA ASP A 329 19.79 -10.51 -19.51
C ASP A 329 19.44 -11.86 -18.86
N PHE A 330 18.43 -11.86 -18.00
CA PHE A 330 17.97 -13.04 -17.25
C PHE A 330 16.46 -13.26 -17.43
N ARG A 331 16.09 -14.53 -17.65
CA ARG A 331 14.72 -15.01 -17.41
C ARG A 331 14.66 -15.62 -16.03
N THR A 332 13.79 -15.09 -15.21
CA THR A 332 13.62 -15.49 -13.80
C THR A 332 12.21 -15.98 -13.55
N VAL A 333 12.04 -17.25 -13.19
CA VAL A 333 10.76 -17.77 -12.71
C VAL A 333 10.79 -17.75 -11.18
N LEU A 334 9.91 -16.97 -10.61
CA LEU A 334 9.76 -16.71 -9.17
C LEU A 334 8.39 -17.17 -8.73
N THR A 335 8.32 -18.03 -7.73
CA THR A 335 7.07 -18.53 -7.17
C THR A 335 7.00 -18.20 -5.68
N ASP A 336 5.94 -17.48 -5.31
CA ASP A 336 5.60 -17.13 -3.93
C ASP A 336 4.44 -18.01 -3.45
N ASN A 337 4.55 -18.53 -2.23
CA ASN A 337 3.42 -18.99 -1.44
C ASN A 337 3.28 -18.04 -0.26
N ARG A 338 2.19 -17.28 -0.21
CA ARG A 338 1.91 -16.31 0.85
C ARG A 338 0.78 -16.81 1.74
N ALA A 339 1.02 -16.85 3.04
CA ALA A 339 0.03 -17.15 4.06
C ALA A 339 -0.15 -15.95 4.98
N ILE A 340 -1.41 -15.53 5.21
CA ILE A 340 -1.74 -14.44 6.14
C ILE A 340 -2.69 -15.00 7.19
N VAL A 341 -2.35 -14.79 8.47
CA VAL A 341 -3.22 -15.02 9.62
C VAL A 341 -3.47 -13.70 10.32
N ASN A 342 -4.71 -13.39 10.60
CA ASN A 342 -5.08 -12.16 11.29
C ASN A 342 -6.11 -12.41 12.39
N GLY A 343 -6.12 -11.53 13.38
CA GLY A 343 -7.08 -11.56 14.46
C GLY A 343 -7.33 -10.18 15.04
N LEU A 344 -8.58 -9.89 15.37
CA LEU A 344 -8.99 -8.67 16.07
C LEU A 344 -9.83 -9.06 17.28
N LEU A 345 -9.53 -8.43 18.43
CA LEU A 345 -10.34 -8.52 19.62
C LEU A 345 -10.60 -7.09 20.13
N GLY A 346 -11.87 -6.68 20.10
CA GLY A 346 -12.32 -5.38 20.52
C GLY A 346 -13.26 -5.46 21.72
N PHE A 347 -13.14 -4.49 22.62
CA PHE A 347 -14.06 -4.22 23.72
C PHE A 347 -14.50 -2.79 23.63
N GLY A 348 -15.79 -2.53 23.79
CA GLY A 348 -16.36 -1.20 23.81
C GLY A 348 -17.25 -1.00 25.01
N ALA A 349 -17.34 0.24 25.47
CA ALA A 349 -18.34 0.69 26.44
C ALA A 349 -18.87 2.06 26.00
N GLU A 350 -20.18 2.20 25.98
CA GLU A 350 -20.88 3.44 25.59
C GLU A 350 -21.92 3.79 26.64
N TRP A 351 -21.96 5.06 27.08
CA TRP A 351 -22.98 5.58 28.02
C TRP A 351 -23.19 7.06 27.78
N GLY A 352 -24.41 7.46 27.57
CA GLY A 352 -24.73 8.84 27.16
C GLY A 352 -23.97 9.18 25.86
N GLU A 353 -23.15 10.22 25.89
CA GLU A 353 -22.29 10.65 24.77
C GLU A 353 -20.82 10.23 24.97
N HIS A 354 -20.55 9.28 25.87
CA HIS A 354 -19.20 8.82 26.19
C HIS A 354 -18.94 7.45 25.57
N LYS A 355 -17.74 7.29 25.02
CA LYS A 355 -17.31 6.02 24.40
C LYS A 355 -15.90 5.64 24.89
N ILE A 356 -15.71 4.37 25.23
CA ILE A 356 -14.38 3.78 25.42
C ILE A 356 -14.25 2.59 24.48
N ARG A 357 -13.10 2.48 23.84
CA ARG A 357 -12.78 1.40 22.90
C ARG A 357 -11.40 0.86 23.22
N ILE A 358 -11.27 -0.44 23.38
CA ILE A 358 -9.99 -1.15 23.48
C ILE A 358 -9.93 -2.10 22.31
N THR A 359 -8.89 -1.99 21.50
CA THR A 359 -8.71 -2.81 20.30
C THR A 359 -7.36 -3.51 20.36
N ASN A 360 -7.36 -4.82 20.11
CA ASN A 360 -6.14 -5.59 19.92
C ASN A 360 -6.18 -6.18 18.51
N LEU A 361 -5.14 -5.93 17.73
CA LEU A 361 -4.99 -6.42 16.37
C LEU A 361 -3.71 -7.24 16.28
N TYR A 362 -3.79 -8.41 15.66
CA TYR A 362 -2.65 -9.24 15.32
C TYR A 362 -2.69 -9.58 13.83
N ILE A 363 -1.59 -9.42 13.15
CA ILE A 363 -1.40 -9.82 11.75
C ILE A 363 -0.07 -10.54 11.64
N HIS A 364 -0.11 -11.73 11.03
CA HIS A 364 1.04 -12.54 10.68
C HIS A 364 1.00 -12.86 9.20
N ASP A 365 2.03 -12.44 8.46
CA ASP A 365 2.09 -12.54 7.01
C ASP A 365 3.43 -13.13 6.60
N THR A 366 3.39 -14.24 5.89
CA THR A 366 4.58 -15.00 5.50
C THR A 366 4.62 -15.23 4.01
N VAL A 367 5.79 -15.06 3.42
CA VAL A 367 6.07 -15.38 2.02
C VAL A 367 7.20 -16.41 1.95
N LYS A 368 6.87 -17.59 1.45
CA LYS A 368 7.83 -18.64 1.08
C LYS A 368 8.11 -18.52 -0.41
N GLN A 369 9.37 -18.29 -0.77
CA GLN A 369 9.74 -17.97 -2.15
C GLN A 369 10.78 -18.92 -2.70
N GLY A 370 10.51 -19.47 -3.89
CA GLY A 370 11.46 -20.22 -4.71
C GLY A 370 11.73 -19.51 -6.02
N ARG A 371 13.01 -19.43 -6.45
CA ARG A 371 13.38 -18.71 -7.67
C ARG A 371 14.43 -19.46 -8.46
N LEU A 372 14.22 -19.55 -9.80
CA LEU A 372 15.20 -20.02 -10.76
C LEU A 372 15.43 -18.97 -11.84
N SER A 373 16.64 -18.46 -11.96
CA SER A 373 17.07 -17.54 -13.02
C SER A 373 18.03 -18.22 -13.98
N ARG A 374 17.88 -17.95 -15.28
CA ARG A 374 18.81 -18.37 -16.35
C ARG A 374 19.12 -17.18 -17.24
N GLY A 375 20.40 -16.96 -17.52
CA GLY A 375 20.76 -15.79 -18.31
C GLY A 375 22.27 -15.68 -18.57
N ASN A 376 22.64 -14.48 -19.02
CA ASN A 376 24.00 -14.11 -19.38
C ASN A 376 24.34 -12.69 -18.90
N THR A 377 25.62 -12.37 -18.91
CA THR A 377 26.15 -11.03 -18.68
C THR A 377 26.98 -10.57 -19.85
N ALA A 378 27.29 -9.27 -19.96
CA ALA A 378 28.17 -8.74 -21.01
C ALA A 378 29.56 -9.40 -21.02
N ASN A 379 30.07 -9.78 -19.84
CA ASN A 379 31.35 -10.45 -19.67
C ASN A 379 31.33 -11.91 -20.11
N VAL A 380 30.15 -12.58 -19.99
CA VAL A 380 29.97 -13.97 -20.39
C VAL A 380 28.67 -14.07 -21.18
N GLY A 381 28.76 -13.87 -22.49
CA GLY A 381 27.63 -13.95 -23.42
C GLY A 381 27.07 -15.36 -23.58
N ILE A 382 26.01 -15.48 -24.37
CA ILE A 382 25.40 -16.76 -24.74
C ILE A 382 26.47 -17.65 -25.43
N LEU A 383 26.62 -18.86 -24.94
CA LEU A 383 27.62 -19.82 -25.46
C LEU A 383 27.12 -20.51 -26.74
N PRO A 384 28.02 -21.14 -27.53
CA PRO A 384 27.66 -21.88 -28.72
C PRO A 384 26.55 -22.92 -28.45
N GLY A 385 25.58 -23.00 -29.32
CA GLY A 385 24.39 -23.85 -29.14
C GLY A 385 23.27 -23.20 -28.35
N GLY A 386 23.35 -21.89 -28.07
CA GLY A 386 22.30 -21.15 -27.33
C GLY A 386 22.30 -21.41 -25.82
N ILE A 387 23.42 -21.91 -25.28
CA ILE A 387 23.53 -22.24 -23.86
C ILE A 387 23.66 -20.94 -23.04
N GLN A 388 22.75 -20.74 -22.11
CA GLN A 388 22.85 -19.67 -21.13
C GLN A 388 23.95 -19.97 -20.11
N PRO A 389 24.93 -19.07 -19.92
CA PRO A 389 26.08 -19.37 -19.06
C PRO A 389 25.77 -19.50 -17.58
N PHE A 390 24.69 -18.89 -17.10
CA PHE A 390 24.39 -18.88 -15.69
C PHE A 390 23.02 -19.49 -15.35
N ILE A 391 23.00 -20.26 -14.26
CA ILE A 391 21.79 -20.69 -13.54
C ILE A 391 21.92 -20.21 -12.10
N ILE A 392 20.93 -19.46 -11.61
CA ILE A 392 20.87 -18.99 -10.23
C ILE A 392 19.63 -19.58 -9.55
N GLN A 393 19.82 -20.23 -8.41
CA GLN A 393 18.75 -20.82 -7.60
C GLN A 393 18.67 -20.08 -6.27
N ASN A 394 17.45 -19.65 -5.86
CA ASN A 394 17.24 -19.01 -4.59
C ASN A 394 16.08 -19.68 -3.83
N THR A 395 16.26 -19.80 -2.52
CA THR A 395 15.17 -20.13 -1.59
C THR A 395 15.16 -19.11 -0.47
N SER A 396 13.97 -18.60 -0.15
CA SER A 396 13.80 -17.56 0.88
C SER A 396 12.51 -17.76 1.67
N TRP A 397 12.51 -17.24 2.88
CA TRP A 397 11.36 -17.18 3.77
C TRP A 397 11.33 -15.79 4.39
N PHE A 398 10.20 -15.10 4.24
CA PHE A 398 9.97 -13.76 4.80
C PHE A 398 8.75 -13.82 5.69
N GLU A 399 8.92 -13.51 6.95
CA GLU A 399 7.87 -13.53 7.98
C GLU A 399 7.75 -12.14 8.57
N ARG A 400 6.52 -11.62 8.63
CA ARG A 400 6.18 -10.29 9.13
C ARG A 400 5.08 -10.41 10.17
N GLU A 401 5.25 -9.72 11.27
CA GLU A 401 4.28 -9.64 12.36
C GLU A 401 3.94 -8.18 12.67
N LEU A 402 2.68 -7.92 12.92
CA LEU A 402 2.18 -6.68 13.52
C LEU A 402 1.27 -7.06 14.69
N PHE A 403 1.61 -6.59 15.87
CA PHE A 403 0.75 -6.58 17.04
C PHE A 403 0.48 -5.14 17.42
N ASP A 404 -0.79 -4.77 17.59
CA ASP A 404 -1.21 -3.43 18.01
C ASP A 404 -2.28 -3.55 19.09
N THR A 405 -2.10 -2.79 20.17
CA THR A 405 -3.10 -2.65 21.22
C THR A 405 -3.34 -1.18 21.49
N GLN A 406 -4.61 -0.78 21.50
CA GLN A 406 -5.03 0.60 21.62
C GLN A 406 -6.15 0.76 22.63
N ALA A 407 -6.13 1.89 23.32
CA ALA A 407 -7.23 2.40 24.12
C ALA A 407 -7.61 3.79 23.63
N VAL A 408 -8.88 3.98 23.29
CA VAL A 408 -9.46 5.24 22.84
C VAL A 408 -10.61 5.59 23.78
N GLY A 409 -10.60 6.79 24.37
CA GLY A 409 -11.68 7.36 25.15
C GLY A 409 -12.16 8.65 24.51
N GLU A 410 -13.43 8.72 24.20
CA GLU A 410 -14.12 9.88 23.63
C GLU A 410 -15.21 10.28 24.62
N PHE A 411 -15.06 11.47 25.21
CA PHE A 411 -15.94 11.95 26.29
C PHE A 411 -16.51 13.30 25.91
N LYS A 412 -17.80 13.48 26.10
CA LYS A 412 -18.49 14.73 25.82
C LYS A 412 -19.36 15.12 27.02
N TRP A 413 -19.23 16.37 27.47
CA TRP A 413 -19.99 16.99 28.53
C TRP A 413 -20.47 18.35 28.06
N ASP A 414 -21.72 18.49 27.70
CA ASP A 414 -22.31 19.72 27.17
C ASP A 414 -21.43 20.38 26.09
N ASP A 415 -20.70 21.44 26.47
CA ASP A 415 -19.85 22.22 25.56
C ASP A 415 -18.40 21.70 25.47
N ILE A 416 -18.02 20.68 26.23
CA ILE A 416 -16.65 20.20 26.32
C ILE A 416 -16.56 18.76 25.75
N ALA A 417 -15.69 18.55 24.76
CA ALA A 417 -15.30 17.23 24.29
C ALA A 417 -13.84 16.95 24.64
N PHE A 418 -13.57 15.78 25.19
CA PHE A 418 -12.23 15.30 25.50
C PHE A 418 -11.98 13.95 24.83
N ASP A 419 -10.95 13.89 24.01
CA ASP A 419 -10.52 12.71 23.29
C ASP A 419 -9.11 12.32 23.78
N VAL A 420 -8.94 11.07 24.18
CA VAL A 420 -7.66 10.53 24.63
C VAL A 420 -7.38 9.20 23.94
N ARG A 421 -6.16 9.03 23.43
CA ARG A 421 -5.73 7.83 22.73
C ARG A 421 -4.38 7.39 23.24
N GLY A 422 -4.22 6.10 23.45
CA GLY A 422 -2.94 5.48 23.77
C GLY A 422 -2.79 4.20 22.96
N ALA A 423 -1.62 3.98 22.39
CA ALA A 423 -1.35 2.75 21.63
C ALA A 423 0.06 2.25 21.90
N TYR A 424 0.17 0.94 21.90
CA TYR A 424 1.43 0.20 21.82
C TYR A 424 1.37 -0.72 20.61
N ALA A 425 2.33 -0.56 19.72
CA ALA A 425 2.44 -1.41 18.55
C ALA A 425 3.86 -2.01 18.46
N LYS A 426 3.92 -3.25 18.02
CA LYS A 426 5.18 -3.96 17.75
C LYS A 426 5.09 -4.58 16.35
N THR A 427 6.14 -4.36 15.57
CA THR A 427 6.34 -5.07 14.31
C THR A 427 7.62 -5.88 14.36
N ARG A 428 7.61 -7.01 13.69
CA ARG A 428 8.77 -7.86 13.49
C ARG A 428 8.85 -8.32 12.04
N ARG A 429 10.05 -8.42 11.51
CA ARG A 429 10.32 -9.09 10.25
C ARG A 429 11.51 -10.00 10.41
N ASP A 430 11.31 -11.28 10.09
CA ASP A 430 12.36 -12.28 10.04
C ASP A 430 12.55 -12.77 8.61
N SER A 431 13.80 -12.86 8.19
CA SER A 431 14.17 -13.50 6.93
C SER A 431 15.39 -14.39 7.17
N PRO A 432 15.17 -15.55 7.77
CA PRO A 432 16.24 -16.52 7.99
C PRO A 432 16.54 -17.26 6.68
N TYR A 433 17.81 -17.63 6.48
CA TYR A 433 18.24 -18.51 5.41
C TYR A 433 17.84 -18.04 4.01
N GLU A 434 18.03 -16.75 3.68
CA GLU A 434 17.99 -16.30 2.29
C GLU A 434 19.19 -16.91 1.55
N ARG A 435 18.97 -17.91 0.68
CA ARG A 435 20.04 -18.63 -0.01
C ARG A 435 20.07 -18.29 -1.49
N ALA A 436 21.29 -18.17 -2.04
CA ALA A 436 21.52 -18.02 -3.45
C ALA A 436 22.67 -18.94 -3.90
N PHE A 437 22.48 -19.67 -5.00
CA PHE A 437 23.46 -20.57 -5.59
C PHE A 437 23.61 -20.23 -7.07
N THR A 438 24.81 -19.80 -7.48
CA THR A 438 25.13 -19.45 -8.85
C THR A 438 25.97 -20.55 -9.49
N TYR A 439 25.45 -21.18 -10.51
CA TYR A 439 26.14 -22.18 -11.35
C TYR A 439 26.50 -21.53 -12.66
N GLN A 440 27.76 -21.72 -13.08
CA GLN A 440 28.26 -21.29 -14.37
C GLN A 440 28.56 -22.51 -15.26
N TYR A 441 28.17 -22.42 -16.52
CA TYR A 441 28.47 -23.50 -17.50
C TYR A 441 29.96 -23.57 -17.79
N SER A 442 30.54 -24.75 -17.62
CA SER A 442 31.91 -25.05 -17.96
C SER A 442 31.97 -25.78 -19.29
N THR A 443 32.68 -25.23 -20.28
CA THR A 443 32.89 -25.87 -21.58
C THR A 443 33.76 -27.13 -21.48
N ALA A 444 34.61 -27.21 -20.45
CA ALA A 444 35.51 -28.36 -20.23
C ALA A 444 34.74 -29.59 -19.74
N SER A 445 33.84 -29.43 -18.77
CA SER A 445 32.99 -30.52 -18.25
C SER A 445 31.69 -30.68 -19.04
N ARG A 446 31.34 -29.71 -19.89
CA ARG A 446 30.05 -29.59 -20.61
C ARG A 446 28.83 -29.62 -19.67
N ASP A 447 28.97 -29.01 -18.50
CA ASP A 447 27.94 -28.97 -17.49
C ASP A 447 28.08 -27.74 -16.62
N TYR A 448 27.02 -27.44 -15.82
CA TYR A 448 26.99 -26.34 -14.88
C TYR A 448 27.77 -26.71 -13.60
N GLN A 449 28.57 -25.77 -13.13
CA GLN A 449 29.44 -25.94 -11.94
C GLN A 449 29.31 -24.75 -11.01
N ASN A 450 29.31 -25.02 -9.71
CA ASN A 450 29.53 -24.06 -8.65
C ASN A 450 30.82 -24.42 -7.91
N SER A 451 31.91 -23.80 -8.33
CA SER A 451 33.26 -24.12 -7.85
C SER A 451 33.54 -23.54 -6.44
N LEU A 452 32.64 -22.72 -5.90
CA LEU A 452 32.86 -21.95 -4.67
C LEU A 452 34.18 -21.15 -4.67
N SER A 453 34.69 -20.81 -5.86
CA SER A 453 35.80 -19.88 -6.02
C SER A 453 35.27 -18.44 -5.92
N GLY A 454 35.85 -17.62 -5.06
CA GLY A 454 35.31 -16.28 -4.80
C GLY A 454 34.10 -16.29 -3.86
N LEU A 455 33.35 -15.18 -3.85
CA LEU A 455 32.25 -14.95 -2.91
C LEU A 455 30.86 -14.97 -3.57
N GLU A 456 30.79 -15.20 -4.88
CA GLU A 456 29.56 -15.10 -5.68
C GLU A 456 28.90 -16.46 -5.99
N GLY A 457 29.60 -17.57 -5.72
CA GLY A 457 29.12 -18.92 -6.04
C GLY A 457 27.92 -19.36 -5.20
N ALA A 458 28.01 -19.19 -3.90
CA ALA A 458 26.94 -19.53 -2.97
C ALA A 458 26.91 -18.59 -1.78
N SER A 459 25.74 -18.05 -1.46
CA SER A 459 25.57 -17.17 -0.31
C SER A 459 24.38 -17.57 0.55
N ILE A 460 24.42 -17.11 1.81
CA ILE A 460 23.34 -17.25 2.77
C ILE A 460 23.26 -15.97 3.60
N ALA A 461 22.04 -15.45 3.77
CA ALA A 461 21.82 -14.29 4.59
C ALA A 461 20.73 -14.53 5.64
N PHE A 462 20.83 -13.78 6.73
CA PHE A 462 19.90 -13.80 7.86
C PHE A 462 19.58 -12.35 8.22
N SER A 463 18.30 -11.97 8.11
CA SER A 463 17.85 -10.62 8.43
C SER A 463 16.79 -10.65 9.52
N GLU A 464 16.89 -9.72 10.46
CA GLU A 464 15.89 -9.47 11.49
C GLU A 464 15.62 -7.97 11.59
N LEU A 465 14.35 -7.62 11.83
CA LEU A 465 13.94 -6.28 12.18
C LEU A 465 12.91 -6.37 13.30
N ASP A 466 13.14 -5.66 14.39
CA ASP A 466 12.17 -5.43 15.45
C ASP A 466 11.93 -3.93 15.59
N GLU A 467 10.64 -3.51 15.58
CA GLU A 467 10.27 -2.13 15.83
C GLU A 467 9.17 -2.07 16.89
N ARG A 468 9.30 -1.16 17.82
CA ARG A 468 8.34 -0.88 18.89
C ARG A 468 7.96 0.58 18.83
N GLN A 469 6.66 0.85 18.97
CA GLN A 469 6.13 2.19 18.98
C GLN A 469 5.17 2.38 20.13
N TYR A 470 5.36 3.45 20.86
CA TYR A 470 4.41 3.99 21.83
C TYR A 470 3.85 5.28 21.30
N SER A 471 2.55 5.46 21.34
CA SER A 471 1.91 6.71 21.00
C SER A 471 0.87 7.08 22.04
N GLY A 472 0.76 8.38 22.32
CA GLY A 472 -0.25 8.94 23.19
C GLY A 472 -0.69 10.29 22.67
N GLN A 473 -2.01 10.55 22.73
CA GLN A 473 -2.60 11.81 22.29
C GLN A 473 -3.75 12.19 23.20
N GLY A 474 -3.86 13.47 23.51
CA GLY A 474 -5.01 14.07 24.19
C GLY A 474 -5.45 15.33 23.47
N ASN A 475 -6.75 15.46 23.27
CA ASN A 475 -7.38 16.60 22.61
C ASN A 475 -8.53 17.10 23.46
N LEU A 476 -8.61 18.41 23.66
CA LEU A 476 -9.69 19.08 24.35
C LEU A 476 -10.34 20.08 23.40
N THR A 477 -11.62 19.95 23.19
CA THR A 477 -12.43 20.87 22.38
C THR A 477 -13.47 21.53 23.28
N TRP A 478 -13.56 22.83 23.21
CA TRP A 478 -14.55 23.64 23.91
C TRP A 478 -15.42 24.35 22.88
N ASN A 479 -16.70 24.00 22.87
CA ASN A 479 -17.73 24.63 22.04
C ASN A 479 -18.23 25.89 22.73
N VAL A 480 -18.16 27.01 22.05
CA VAL A 480 -18.53 28.34 22.58
C VAL A 480 -19.44 29.02 21.58
N SER A 481 -20.52 29.60 22.08
CA SER A 481 -21.34 30.51 21.29
C SER A 481 -20.81 31.93 21.47
N SER A 482 -20.36 32.57 20.40
CA SER A 482 -19.91 33.97 20.40
C SER A 482 -20.55 34.71 19.23
N PHE A 483 -21.12 35.91 19.50
CA PHE A 483 -21.86 36.69 18.49
C PHE A 483 -23.05 35.93 17.86
N ASP A 484 -23.76 35.13 18.67
CA ASP A 484 -24.85 34.23 18.25
C ASP A 484 -24.45 33.17 17.22
N ARG A 485 -23.18 32.80 17.19
CA ARG A 485 -22.61 31.82 16.29
C ARG A 485 -21.81 30.74 17.04
N PRO A 486 -21.83 29.50 16.54
CA PRO A 486 -21.04 28.42 17.14
C PRO A 486 -19.56 28.54 16.76
N PHE A 487 -18.69 28.43 17.77
CA PHE A 487 -17.25 28.30 17.64
C PHE A 487 -16.74 27.10 18.44
N ALA A 488 -15.74 26.41 17.94
CA ALA A 488 -15.01 25.36 18.64
C ALA A 488 -13.54 25.76 18.80
N LEU A 489 -13.06 25.74 20.04
CA LEU A 489 -11.65 25.96 20.38
C LEU A 489 -11.04 24.63 20.75
N SER A 490 -10.06 24.16 19.98
CA SER A 490 -9.43 22.88 20.21
C SER A 490 -7.95 23.03 20.50
N VAL A 491 -7.48 22.32 21.52
CA VAL A 491 -6.05 22.21 21.85
C VAL A 491 -5.70 20.74 22.05
N GLY A 492 -4.50 20.36 21.68
CA GLY A 492 -4.08 18.99 21.87
C GLY A 492 -2.58 18.83 21.93
N TYR A 493 -2.20 17.66 22.45
CA TYR A 493 -0.81 17.23 22.53
C TYR A 493 -0.70 15.77 22.10
N ALA A 494 0.32 15.46 21.30
CA ALA A 494 0.63 14.13 20.84
C ALA A 494 2.11 13.79 21.07
N TYR A 495 2.37 12.58 21.48
CA TYR A 495 3.70 12.02 21.67
C TYR A 495 3.82 10.69 20.93
N THR A 496 4.93 10.49 20.21
CA THR A 496 5.26 9.21 19.59
C THR A 496 6.73 8.89 19.86
N ASP A 497 7.03 7.68 20.30
CA ASP A 497 8.37 7.14 20.50
C ASP A 497 8.49 5.81 19.75
N THR A 498 9.32 5.78 18.73
CA THR A 498 9.57 4.61 17.89
C THR A 498 11.03 4.19 18.06
N ALA A 499 11.27 2.91 18.31
CA ALA A 499 12.60 2.32 18.37
C ALA A 499 12.68 1.10 17.47
N ARG A 500 13.72 1.04 16.64
CA ARG A 500 13.96 -0.04 15.68
C ARG A 500 15.36 -0.61 15.84
N ASP A 501 15.44 -1.93 15.87
CA ASP A 501 16.66 -2.71 15.75
C ASP A 501 16.63 -3.45 14.40
N SER A 502 17.69 -3.38 13.61
CA SER A 502 17.76 -4.06 12.31
C SER A 502 19.12 -4.68 12.11
N SER A 503 19.15 -5.94 11.70
CA SER A 503 20.38 -6.64 11.34
C SER A 503 20.21 -7.41 10.01
N ARG A 504 21.27 -7.47 9.22
CA ARG A 504 21.39 -8.32 8.05
C ARG A 504 22.81 -8.88 7.98
N TYR A 505 22.96 -10.16 8.33
CA TYR A 505 24.22 -10.87 8.30
C TYR A 505 24.29 -11.68 7.00
N THR A 506 25.28 -11.39 6.17
CA THR A 506 25.51 -12.06 4.91
C THR A 506 26.83 -12.85 4.96
N PHE A 507 26.78 -14.05 4.39
CA PHE A 507 27.92 -14.94 4.33
C PHE A 507 28.02 -15.58 2.95
N ALA A 508 29.25 -15.89 2.51
CA ALA A 508 29.51 -16.62 1.28
C ALA A 508 30.23 -17.93 1.59
N TYR A 509 29.77 -19.02 0.99
CA TYR A 509 30.49 -20.29 1.00
C TYR A 509 31.69 -20.20 0.10
N GLN A 510 32.85 -20.61 0.58
CA GLN A 510 34.11 -20.51 -0.16
C GLN A 510 34.96 -21.75 0.02
N ALA A 511 35.53 -22.25 -1.09
CA ALA A 511 36.55 -23.28 -1.05
C ALA A 511 37.84 -22.76 -0.36
N PRO A 512 38.61 -23.63 0.28
CA PRO A 512 39.83 -23.22 1.03
C PRO A 512 40.79 -22.47 0.13
N ASN A 513 41.47 -21.44 0.67
CA ASN A 513 42.44 -20.61 -0.03
C ASN A 513 41.97 -20.00 -1.33
N ASN A 514 40.66 -19.75 -1.48
CA ASN A 514 40.05 -19.27 -2.74
C ASN A 514 40.31 -20.16 -3.94
N SER A 515 40.51 -21.45 -3.73
CA SER A 515 40.69 -22.44 -4.77
C SER A 515 39.36 -22.82 -5.45
N THR A 516 39.39 -23.60 -6.51
CA THR A 516 38.21 -24.22 -7.09
C THR A 516 38.01 -25.63 -6.54
N LEU A 517 36.76 -26.02 -6.31
CA LEU A 517 36.42 -27.40 -5.98
C LEU A 517 36.67 -28.35 -7.16
N PRO A 518 36.95 -29.63 -6.90
CA PRO A 518 36.98 -30.64 -7.96
C PRO A 518 35.69 -30.62 -8.80
N SER A 519 35.79 -30.76 -10.10
CA SER A 519 34.66 -30.67 -11.04
C SER A 519 33.46 -31.56 -10.63
N ALA A 520 33.74 -32.80 -10.19
CA ALA A 520 32.71 -33.72 -9.75
C ALA A 520 31.94 -33.24 -8.48
N VAL A 521 32.59 -32.45 -7.64
CA VAL A 521 31.93 -31.80 -6.47
C VAL A 521 31.20 -30.56 -6.90
N ALA A 522 31.81 -29.73 -7.74
CA ALA A 522 31.25 -28.47 -8.22
C ALA A 522 29.96 -28.66 -9.06
N GLN A 523 29.77 -29.83 -9.71
CA GLN A 523 28.57 -30.20 -10.46
C GLN A 523 27.41 -30.68 -9.59
N GLN A 524 27.62 -30.88 -8.31
CA GLN A 524 26.57 -31.35 -7.39
C GLN A 524 25.49 -30.28 -7.20
N ARG A 525 24.24 -30.72 -6.99
CA ARG A 525 23.16 -29.84 -6.62
C ARG A 525 23.37 -29.26 -5.20
N PRO A 526 22.72 -28.13 -4.83
CA PRO A 526 23.07 -27.38 -3.63
C PRO A 526 23.07 -28.19 -2.32
N ASP A 527 22.15 -29.14 -2.15
CA ASP A 527 22.03 -29.94 -0.92
C ASP A 527 23.17 -30.98 -0.77
N TYR A 528 23.73 -31.48 -1.88
CA TYR A 528 24.91 -32.34 -1.86
C TYR A 528 26.21 -31.54 -1.83
N LEU A 529 26.31 -30.44 -2.59
CA LEU A 529 27.46 -29.53 -2.62
C LEU A 529 27.77 -29.00 -1.22
N LEU A 530 26.74 -28.65 -0.45
CA LEU A 530 26.83 -28.09 0.90
C LEU A 530 26.34 -29.09 1.97
N SER A 531 26.38 -30.39 1.70
CA SER A 531 26.17 -31.39 2.74
C SER A 531 27.32 -31.38 3.76
N ASP A 532 27.07 -31.83 4.98
CA ASP A 532 28.06 -31.88 6.03
C ASP A 532 29.31 -32.65 5.61
N TYR A 533 29.12 -33.76 4.88
CA TYR A 533 30.22 -34.53 4.31
C TYR A 533 31.08 -33.71 3.34
N SER A 534 30.43 -33.01 2.38
CA SER A 534 31.15 -32.18 1.39
C SER A 534 31.86 -31.00 2.05
N ILE A 535 31.21 -30.34 3.01
CA ILE A 535 31.75 -29.21 3.76
C ILE A 535 33.06 -29.63 4.50
N ILE A 536 33.02 -30.73 5.23
CA ILE A 536 34.17 -31.21 5.98
C ILE A 536 35.29 -31.74 5.08
N THR A 537 34.94 -32.59 4.10
CA THR A 537 35.92 -33.24 3.20
C THR A 537 36.66 -32.22 2.32
N ASN A 538 35.96 -31.21 1.84
CA ASN A 538 36.56 -30.20 0.94
C ASN A 538 37.00 -28.93 1.71
N GLY A 539 36.85 -28.88 3.04
CA GLY A 539 37.26 -27.74 3.86
C GLY A 539 36.54 -26.46 3.55
N ILE A 540 35.26 -26.52 3.13
CA ILE A 540 34.47 -25.35 2.75
C ILE A 540 34.25 -24.45 3.99
N LEU A 541 34.51 -23.17 3.83
CA LEU A 541 34.37 -22.13 4.84
C LEU A 541 33.13 -21.27 4.58
N LEU A 542 32.64 -20.62 5.62
CA LEU A 542 31.60 -19.59 5.50
C LEU A 542 32.21 -18.22 5.83
N ARG A 543 32.52 -17.45 4.80
CA ARG A 543 33.12 -16.11 4.89
C ARG A 543 32.08 -15.08 5.25
N ASN A 544 32.33 -14.28 6.28
CA ASN A 544 31.48 -13.15 6.61
C ASN A 544 31.66 -12.02 5.58
N THR A 545 30.57 -11.60 4.95
CA THR A 545 30.52 -10.53 3.95
C THR A 545 29.61 -9.39 4.39
N SER A 546 29.10 -9.42 5.63
CA SER A 546 28.06 -8.51 6.14
C SER A 546 28.44 -7.02 6.06
N THR A 547 29.74 -6.71 6.21
CA THR A 547 30.23 -5.32 6.20
C THR A 547 30.92 -4.92 4.89
N SER A 548 30.85 -5.79 3.87
CA SER A 548 31.51 -5.51 2.57
C SER A 548 30.88 -4.33 1.82
N GLN A 549 29.60 -4.06 2.08
CA GLN A 549 28.84 -3.00 1.45
C GLN A 549 28.00 -2.24 2.47
N GLY A 550 28.62 -1.73 3.54
CA GLY A 550 27.93 -0.94 4.57
C GLY A 550 27.87 -1.61 5.95
N ALA A 551 26.93 -1.18 6.78
CA ALA A 551 26.74 -1.69 8.13
C ALA A 551 25.94 -3.00 8.13
N ALA A 552 26.37 -3.98 8.93
CA ALA A 552 25.66 -5.24 9.12
C ALA A 552 24.38 -5.07 9.97
N ALA A 553 24.35 -4.07 10.86
CA ALA A 553 23.23 -3.79 11.73
C ALA A 553 23.15 -2.30 12.08
N TYR A 554 21.98 -1.83 12.50
CA TYR A 554 21.80 -0.49 13.06
C TYR A 554 20.67 -0.46 14.08
N ASP A 555 20.76 0.47 15.01
CA ASP A 555 19.69 0.90 15.88
C ASP A 555 19.14 2.25 15.37
N ALA A 556 17.82 2.43 15.45
CA ALA A 556 17.20 3.69 15.11
C ALA A 556 16.13 4.09 16.12
N SER A 557 15.91 5.38 16.27
CA SER A 557 14.85 5.93 17.11
C SER A 557 14.29 7.22 16.54
N LEU A 558 12.98 7.40 16.71
CA LEU A 558 12.27 8.64 16.36
C LEU A 558 11.36 9.02 17.54
N ARG A 559 11.61 10.20 18.12
CA ARG A 559 10.75 10.80 19.15
C ARG A 559 10.14 12.06 18.62
N VAL A 560 8.81 12.15 18.68
CA VAL A 560 8.06 13.28 18.17
C VAL A 560 7.18 13.84 19.30
N HIS A 561 7.26 15.14 19.52
CA HIS A 561 6.39 15.92 20.37
C HIS A 561 5.62 16.90 19.50
N GLY A 562 4.30 16.87 19.58
CA GLY A 562 3.43 17.76 18.81
C GLY A 562 2.39 18.41 19.73
N ALA A 563 2.26 19.72 19.66
CA ALA A 563 1.20 20.47 20.34
C ALA A 563 0.47 21.35 19.31
N TYR A 564 -0.84 21.48 19.41
CA TYR A 564 -1.61 22.32 18.51
C TYR A 564 -2.68 23.13 19.21
N ALA A 565 -3.07 24.23 18.54
CA ALA A 565 -4.26 24.98 18.87
C ALA A 565 -5.01 25.28 17.56
N GLN A 566 -6.33 25.16 17.59
CA GLN A 566 -7.24 25.36 16.47
C GLN A 566 -8.48 26.11 16.91
N VAL A 567 -8.97 26.97 16.04
CA VAL A 567 -10.29 27.59 16.14
C VAL A 567 -11.07 27.24 14.88
N GLU A 568 -12.31 26.83 15.07
CA GLU A 568 -13.27 26.58 14.03
C GLU A 568 -14.55 27.31 14.34
N GLY A 569 -15.22 27.89 13.34
CA GLY A 569 -16.50 28.53 13.56
C GLY A 569 -17.10 29.13 12.30
N GLU A 570 -18.36 29.53 12.43
CA GLU A 570 -19.11 30.22 11.39
C GLU A 570 -18.86 31.73 11.51
N ILE A 571 -18.19 32.30 10.49
CA ILE A 571 -17.84 33.73 10.46
C ILE A 571 -19.07 34.58 10.07
N THR A 572 -19.81 34.13 9.08
CA THR A 572 -21.07 34.68 8.60
C THR A 572 -21.91 33.55 8.04
N ASP A 573 -23.21 33.77 7.81
CA ASP A 573 -24.13 32.72 7.36
C ASP A 573 -23.57 31.97 6.14
N GLY A 574 -23.39 30.65 6.32
CA GLY A 574 -22.83 29.77 5.30
C GLY A 574 -21.32 29.90 5.06
N LEU A 575 -20.60 30.80 5.77
CA LEU A 575 -19.13 30.91 5.67
C LEU A 575 -18.48 30.45 6.96
N ARG A 576 -17.83 29.32 6.92
CA ARG A 576 -17.12 28.66 8.03
C ARG A 576 -15.62 28.71 7.79
N ALA A 577 -14.86 28.93 8.84
CA ALA A 577 -13.41 28.85 8.80
C ALA A 577 -12.85 27.98 9.92
N THR A 578 -11.84 27.21 9.58
CA THR A 578 -11.00 26.47 10.51
C THR A 578 -9.58 26.97 10.35
N SER A 579 -8.95 27.44 11.43
CA SER A 579 -7.57 27.93 11.45
C SER A 579 -6.83 27.40 12.66
N GLY A 580 -5.62 26.94 12.45
CA GLY A 580 -4.81 26.42 13.55
C GLY A 580 -3.34 26.43 13.26
N VAL A 581 -2.57 26.14 14.29
CA VAL A 581 -1.13 25.98 14.20
C VAL A 581 -0.70 24.78 15.06
N ARG A 582 0.17 23.96 14.48
CA ARG A 582 0.85 22.87 15.21
C ARG A 582 2.32 23.24 15.35
N TRP A 583 2.83 23.10 16.54
CA TRP A 583 4.26 23.01 16.81
C TRP A 583 4.66 21.55 16.90
N GLU A 584 5.72 21.18 16.20
CA GLU A 584 6.23 19.81 16.27
C GLU A 584 7.75 19.80 16.37
N GLN A 585 8.28 19.05 17.33
CA GLN A 585 9.71 18.79 17.50
C GLN A 585 9.97 17.30 17.38
N ALA A 586 10.92 16.94 16.52
CA ALA A 586 11.36 15.57 16.36
C ALA A 586 12.86 15.42 16.62
N THR A 587 13.23 14.28 17.17
CA THR A 587 14.61 13.80 17.22
C THR A 587 14.65 12.43 16.57
N GLU A 588 15.30 12.34 15.42
CA GLU A 588 15.48 11.11 14.66
C GLU A 588 16.97 10.74 14.69
N GLN A 589 17.26 9.49 15.02
CA GLN A 589 18.63 9.00 15.13
C GLN A 589 18.74 7.60 14.49
N VAL A 590 19.77 7.40 13.69
CA VAL A 590 20.18 6.10 13.15
C VAL A 590 21.65 5.87 13.51
N THR A 591 21.93 4.78 14.21
CA THR A 591 23.28 4.44 14.70
C THR A 591 23.68 3.09 14.10
N PRO A 592 24.48 3.07 13.02
CA PRO A 592 24.98 1.82 12.46
C PRO A 592 26.07 1.21 13.36
N PHE A 593 26.10 -0.12 13.40
CA PHE A 593 27.17 -0.85 14.08
C PHE A 593 28.43 -0.92 13.22
N GLY A 594 29.58 -0.75 13.83
CA GLY A 594 30.87 -0.76 13.16
C GLY A 594 31.45 0.62 12.89
N THR A 595 32.04 0.84 11.72
CA THR A 595 32.80 2.08 11.40
C THR A 595 31.95 3.13 10.69
N ALA A 596 30.70 2.86 10.34
CA ALA A 596 29.86 3.80 9.61
C ALA A 596 29.39 4.95 10.53
N THR A 597 29.33 6.17 9.97
CA THR A 597 28.84 7.35 10.68
C THR A 597 27.32 7.30 10.80
N GLY A 598 26.79 7.51 12.01
CA GLY A 598 25.36 7.61 12.25
C GLY A 598 24.80 9.00 11.92
N THR A 599 23.48 9.06 11.81
CA THR A 599 22.71 10.28 11.56
C THR A 599 21.94 10.67 12.81
N ARG A 600 21.90 11.96 13.11
CA ARG A 600 21.03 12.54 14.13
C ARG A 600 20.44 13.84 13.65
N LEU A 601 19.13 13.83 13.42
CA LEU A 601 18.34 15.00 13.03
C LEU A 601 17.53 15.47 14.25
N LYS A 602 17.61 16.75 14.59
CA LYS A 602 16.81 17.37 15.64
C LYS A 602 16.24 18.67 15.10
N ASN A 603 14.97 18.61 14.72
CA ASN A 603 14.30 19.70 14.04
C ASN A 603 13.00 20.09 14.76
N SER A 604 12.62 21.34 14.64
CA SER A 604 11.39 21.90 15.21
C SER A 604 10.72 22.79 14.16
N TYR A 605 9.40 22.64 13.99
CA TYR A 605 8.63 23.31 12.96
C TYR A 605 7.33 23.90 13.50
N TRP A 606 6.95 25.07 12.96
CA TRP A 606 5.61 25.63 13.08
C TRP A 606 4.85 25.37 11.79
N LEU A 607 3.67 24.79 11.90
CA LEU A 607 2.89 24.22 10.80
C LEU A 607 1.48 24.79 10.83
N PRO A 608 1.26 25.98 10.23
CA PRO A 608 -0.07 26.57 10.15
C PRO A 608 -0.93 25.84 9.12
N ALA A 609 -2.24 25.79 9.37
CA ALA A 609 -3.25 25.36 8.43
C ALA A 609 -4.49 26.24 8.54
N VAL A 610 -5.11 26.51 7.39
CA VAL A 610 -6.38 27.22 7.30
C VAL A 610 -7.26 26.60 6.24
N THR A 611 -8.53 26.40 6.59
CA THR A 611 -9.58 25.96 5.66
C THR A 611 -10.74 26.91 5.75
N ILE A 612 -11.25 27.36 4.61
CA ILE A 612 -12.45 28.19 4.50
C ILE A 612 -13.46 27.43 3.67
N THR A 613 -14.67 27.23 4.23
CA THR A 613 -15.79 26.58 3.56
C THR A 613 -16.94 27.56 3.41
N TRP A 614 -17.34 27.82 2.18
CA TRP A 614 -18.45 28.70 1.85
C TRP A 614 -19.61 27.92 1.23
N ASN A 615 -20.67 27.74 2.02
CA ASN A 615 -21.94 27.16 1.60
C ASN A 615 -22.79 28.26 0.92
N PHE A 616 -22.52 28.55 -0.34
CA PHE A 616 -23.21 29.60 -1.08
C PHE A 616 -24.61 29.21 -1.59
N ALA A 617 -24.93 27.91 -1.54
CA ALA A 617 -26.25 27.35 -1.78
C ALA A 617 -26.51 26.15 -0.85
N ALA A 618 -27.77 25.75 -0.71
CA ALA A 618 -28.18 24.67 0.18
C ALA A 618 -27.51 23.32 -0.10
N ASP A 619 -27.11 23.10 -1.36
CA ASP A 619 -26.51 21.86 -1.88
C ASP A 619 -25.12 22.07 -2.51
N MET A 620 -24.57 23.28 -2.45
CA MET A 620 -23.27 23.61 -3.04
C MET A 620 -22.35 24.31 -2.04
N GLN A 621 -21.07 23.94 -2.10
CA GLN A 621 -20.04 24.59 -1.30
C GLN A 621 -18.74 24.77 -2.07
N LEU A 622 -18.00 25.80 -1.71
CA LEU A 622 -16.64 26.07 -2.15
C LEU A 622 -15.72 26.00 -0.94
N ARG A 623 -14.65 25.22 -1.06
CA ARG A 623 -13.70 25.01 0.01
C ARG A 623 -12.29 25.40 -0.45
N GLY A 624 -11.64 26.29 0.29
CA GLY A 624 -10.25 26.71 0.09
C GLY A 624 -9.38 26.26 1.24
N HIS A 625 -8.21 25.69 0.96
CA HIS A 625 -7.27 25.20 1.97
C HIS A 625 -5.84 25.68 1.68
N MET A 626 -5.11 26.06 2.75
CA MET A 626 -3.69 26.34 2.72
C MET A 626 -3.01 25.76 3.97
N SER A 627 -1.84 25.14 3.80
CA SER A 627 -1.07 24.61 4.93
C SER A 627 0.41 24.48 4.64
N LYS A 628 1.19 24.38 5.73
CA LYS A 628 2.57 23.96 5.72
C LYS A 628 2.69 22.62 6.42
N THR A 629 3.39 21.65 5.80
CA THR A 629 3.59 20.29 6.30
C THR A 629 5.03 19.86 6.06
N LEU A 630 5.40 18.66 6.49
CA LEU A 630 6.74 18.11 6.29
C LEU A 630 6.69 16.63 5.93
N ALA A 631 7.84 16.09 5.48
CA ALA A 631 8.11 14.67 5.41
C ALA A 631 9.56 14.42 5.88
N ARG A 632 9.74 13.44 6.78
CA ARG A 632 11.05 13.04 7.30
C ARG A 632 11.63 11.89 6.48
N PRO A 633 12.96 11.77 6.40
CA PRO A 633 13.58 10.55 5.91
C PRO A 633 13.08 9.34 6.73
N GLN A 634 13.13 8.18 6.14
CA GLN A 634 12.81 6.93 6.85
C GLN A 634 14.11 6.35 7.44
N PHE A 635 14.03 5.58 8.53
CA PHE A 635 15.22 4.95 9.14
C PHE A 635 16.07 4.21 8.12
N ARG A 636 15.41 3.48 7.21
CA ARG A 636 16.09 2.73 6.15
C ARG A 636 16.76 3.61 5.10
N GLU A 637 16.19 4.78 4.85
CA GLU A 637 16.78 5.75 3.91
C GLU A 637 18.04 6.42 4.49
N LEU A 638 18.12 6.49 5.83
CA LEU A 638 19.28 6.99 6.56
C LEU A 638 20.32 5.91 6.90
N ALA A 639 19.91 4.63 6.93
CA ALA A 639 20.78 3.54 7.34
C ALA A 639 21.76 3.13 6.23
N PRO A 640 23.08 3.22 6.43
CA PRO A 640 24.08 2.76 5.47
C PRO A 640 24.22 1.23 5.50
N GLN A 641 23.12 0.50 5.31
CA GLN A 641 23.03 -0.94 5.30
C GLN A 641 22.44 -1.40 3.98
N LEU A 642 23.05 -2.41 3.36
CA LEU A 642 22.50 -3.02 2.15
C LEU A 642 21.28 -3.88 2.50
N TYR A 643 20.19 -3.68 1.77
CA TYR A 643 18.97 -4.44 1.94
C TYR A 643 18.42 -4.87 0.58
N GLN A 644 17.89 -6.10 0.50
CA GLN A 644 17.23 -6.61 -0.69
C GLN A 644 15.71 -6.58 -0.51
N ASP A 645 15.02 -5.93 -1.43
CA ASP A 645 13.57 -5.98 -1.51
C ASP A 645 13.15 -7.29 -2.19
N PHE A 646 12.36 -8.10 -1.49
CA PHE A 646 11.93 -9.41 -1.97
C PHE A 646 10.95 -9.34 -3.16
N GLU A 647 10.27 -8.21 -3.32
CA GLU A 647 9.26 -8.03 -4.38
C GLU A 647 9.92 -7.63 -5.71
N SER A 648 10.75 -6.60 -5.69
CA SER A 648 11.43 -6.08 -6.88
C SER A 648 12.79 -6.74 -7.15
N ASP A 649 13.31 -7.51 -6.19
CA ASP A 649 14.64 -8.10 -6.19
C ASP A 649 15.78 -7.04 -6.24
N ARG A 650 15.46 -5.80 -5.92
CA ARG A 650 16.39 -4.68 -5.97
C ARG A 650 17.12 -4.51 -4.65
N LEU A 651 18.39 -4.16 -4.74
CA LEU A 651 19.21 -3.80 -3.58
C LEU A 651 19.07 -2.31 -3.27
N PHE A 652 18.88 -1.99 -2.00
CA PHE A 652 18.74 -0.63 -1.48
C PHE A 652 19.85 -0.31 -0.50
N PHE A 653 20.31 0.95 -0.50
CA PHE A 653 21.33 1.45 0.40
C PHE A 653 20.97 2.87 0.87
N GLY A 654 21.00 3.14 2.17
CA GLY A 654 20.62 4.43 2.72
C GLY A 654 21.69 5.51 2.55
N ASN A 655 21.25 6.76 2.66
CA ASN A 655 22.07 7.97 2.64
C ASN A 655 21.97 8.71 3.98
N THR A 656 23.04 8.71 4.76
CA THR A 656 23.10 9.29 6.11
C THR A 656 22.97 10.83 6.13
N PHE A 657 22.99 11.49 4.98
CA PHE A 657 22.97 12.96 4.84
C PHE A 657 21.63 13.51 4.38
N LEU A 658 20.57 12.71 4.36
CA LEU A 658 19.23 13.18 4.02
C LEU A 658 18.70 14.17 5.05
N GLN A 659 17.86 15.09 4.56
CA GLN A 659 17.22 16.14 5.33
C GLN A 659 15.69 16.06 5.19
N ASP A 660 14.97 16.67 6.14
CA ASP A 660 13.51 16.79 6.08
C ASP A 660 13.07 17.59 4.83
N SER A 661 12.01 17.10 4.20
CA SER A 661 11.30 17.83 3.16
C SER A 661 10.25 18.74 3.78
N GLN A 662 10.09 19.97 3.28
CA GLN A 662 9.03 20.89 3.70
C GLN A 662 8.07 21.14 2.54
N LEU A 663 6.77 21.08 2.83
CA LEU A 663 5.72 21.19 1.82
C LEU A 663 4.81 22.40 2.11
N TYR A 664 4.51 23.17 1.08
CA TYR A 664 3.54 24.25 1.09
C TYR A 664 2.39 23.85 0.17
N ASN A 665 1.21 23.71 0.74
CA ASN A 665 0.03 23.16 0.07
C ASN A 665 -1.02 24.24 -0.12
N GLY A 666 -1.71 24.22 -1.27
CA GLY A 666 -2.88 25.02 -1.58
C GLY A 666 -3.90 24.18 -2.34
N GLU A 667 -5.19 24.33 -2.02
CA GLU A 667 -6.28 23.62 -2.69
C GLU A 667 -7.52 24.50 -2.76
N LEU A 668 -8.24 24.39 -3.87
CA LEU A 668 -9.58 24.94 -4.05
C LEU A 668 -10.48 23.83 -4.56
N ARG A 669 -11.65 23.65 -3.92
CA ARG A 669 -12.58 22.57 -4.24
C ARG A 669 -14.03 23.09 -4.29
N TYR A 670 -14.71 22.81 -5.38
CA TYR A 670 -16.14 22.98 -5.56
C TYR A 670 -16.84 21.64 -5.36
N GLU A 671 -17.94 21.65 -4.58
CA GLU A 671 -18.72 20.45 -4.24
C GLU A 671 -20.20 20.75 -4.44
N TRP A 672 -20.90 19.87 -5.18
CA TRP A 672 -22.32 19.93 -5.42
C TRP A 672 -22.98 18.60 -5.02
N TYR A 673 -23.83 18.67 -4.01
CA TYR A 673 -24.57 17.54 -3.42
C TYR A 673 -26.02 17.58 -3.92
N PHE A 674 -26.26 17.20 -5.19
CA PHE A 674 -27.56 17.36 -5.84
C PHE A 674 -28.64 16.37 -5.39
N ALA A 675 -28.28 15.29 -4.64
CA ALA A 675 -29.19 14.39 -3.95
C ALA A 675 -28.45 13.66 -2.80
N ARG A 676 -29.18 12.88 -2.00
CA ARG A 676 -28.59 12.06 -0.96
C ARG A 676 -27.59 11.08 -1.56
N ASP A 677 -26.37 11.07 -1.05
CA ASP A 677 -25.24 10.23 -1.50
C ASP A 677 -24.87 10.40 -2.98
N GLN A 678 -25.32 11.50 -3.62
CA GLN A 678 -24.99 11.83 -5.00
C GLN A 678 -24.29 13.19 -5.05
N ARG A 679 -23.13 13.21 -5.70
CA ARG A 679 -22.28 14.40 -5.69
C ARG A 679 -21.50 14.59 -6.98
N PHE A 680 -21.14 15.81 -7.24
CA PHE A 680 -20.14 16.21 -8.21
C PHE A 680 -19.12 17.10 -7.51
N ASN A 681 -17.84 16.73 -7.60
CA ASN A 681 -16.75 17.47 -7.00
C ASN A 681 -15.71 17.82 -8.06
N LEU A 682 -15.18 19.02 -7.99
CA LEU A 682 -14.09 19.51 -8.82
C LEU A 682 -13.06 20.18 -7.90
N ALA A 683 -11.81 19.72 -7.94
CA ALA A 683 -10.73 20.29 -7.15
C ALA A 683 -9.51 20.65 -8.00
N GLY A 684 -8.84 21.73 -7.63
CA GLY A 684 -7.51 22.09 -8.11
C GLY A 684 -6.55 22.22 -6.94
N PHE A 685 -5.33 21.71 -7.08
CA PHE A 685 -4.33 21.73 -6.01
C PHE A 685 -2.95 22.11 -6.53
N TYR A 686 -2.15 22.71 -5.63
CA TYR A 686 -0.76 23.08 -5.86
C TYR A 686 0.07 22.76 -4.62
N LYS A 687 1.26 22.19 -4.83
CA LYS A 687 2.27 21.94 -3.78
C LYS A 687 3.63 22.38 -4.25
N ARG A 688 4.36 23.08 -3.37
CA ARG A 688 5.78 23.31 -3.47
C ARG A 688 6.48 22.46 -2.43
N ILE A 689 7.51 21.72 -2.83
CA ILE A 689 8.28 20.83 -1.96
C ILE A 689 9.72 21.31 -1.98
N ASP A 690 10.24 21.73 -0.84
CA ASP A 690 11.64 22.03 -0.64
C ASP A 690 12.33 20.77 -0.10
N ASN A 691 13.47 20.40 -0.67
CA ASN A 691 14.26 19.19 -0.38
C ASN A 691 13.48 17.87 -0.55
N PRO A 692 12.72 17.61 -1.64
CA PRO A 692 12.08 16.32 -1.85
C PRO A 692 13.12 15.20 -1.87
N ILE A 693 12.81 14.07 -1.23
CA ILE A 693 13.67 12.88 -1.23
C ILE A 693 13.27 12.01 -2.41
N GLU A 694 14.21 11.66 -3.27
CA GLU A 694 14.01 10.88 -4.47
C GLU A 694 14.84 9.60 -4.44
N ALA A 695 14.29 8.51 -4.99
CA ALA A 695 15.01 7.26 -5.19
C ALA A 695 15.90 7.37 -6.43
N VAL A 696 17.20 7.10 -6.26
CA VAL A 696 18.21 7.22 -7.30
C VAL A 696 18.88 5.88 -7.53
N ALA A 697 18.86 5.38 -8.76
CA ALA A 697 19.58 4.17 -9.14
C ALA A 697 21.07 4.49 -9.34
N PHE A 698 21.94 3.54 -9.00
CA PHE A 698 23.39 3.67 -9.18
C PHE A 698 24.07 2.30 -9.31
N PHE A 699 25.27 2.30 -9.83
CA PHE A 699 26.17 1.15 -9.83
C PHE A 699 27.29 1.37 -8.81
N PRO A 700 27.45 0.51 -7.80
CA PRO A 700 28.63 0.56 -6.93
C PRO A 700 29.91 0.36 -7.75
N ALA A 701 31.01 0.97 -7.31
CA ALA A 701 32.30 0.86 -8.00
C ALA A 701 32.70 -0.63 -8.18
N GLY A 702 32.93 -1.03 -9.43
CA GLY A 702 33.32 -2.41 -9.77
C GLY A 702 32.19 -3.45 -9.75
N SER A 703 30.92 -3.02 -9.62
CA SER A 703 29.76 -3.92 -9.63
C SER A 703 28.87 -3.65 -10.84
N ALA A 704 28.39 -4.71 -11.47
CA ALA A 704 27.37 -4.68 -12.52
C ALA A 704 25.94 -4.74 -11.97
N THR A 705 25.78 -4.76 -10.65
CA THR A 705 24.46 -4.85 -9.99
C THR A 705 23.88 -3.47 -9.78
N LEU A 706 22.72 -3.23 -10.36
CA LEU A 706 21.98 -1.98 -10.16
C LEU A 706 21.42 -1.91 -8.74
N GLN A 707 21.75 -0.85 -8.02
CA GLN A 707 21.27 -0.57 -6.66
C GLN A 707 20.46 0.72 -6.64
N THR A 708 19.68 0.93 -5.60
CA THR A 708 18.93 2.14 -5.34
C THR A 708 19.37 2.77 -4.02
N SER A 709 19.55 4.10 -4.02
CA SER A 709 19.73 4.92 -2.84
C SER A 709 18.80 6.13 -2.89
N PHE A 710 19.01 7.10 -2.01
CA PHE A 710 18.13 8.24 -1.82
C PHE A 710 18.94 9.54 -1.82
N ALA A 711 18.38 10.60 -2.39
CA ALA A 711 18.98 11.92 -2.34
C ALA A 711 17.90 13.02 -2.27
N ASN A 712 18.20 14.13 -1.60
CA ASN A 712 17.32 15.29 -1.65
C ASN A 712 17.56 16.07 -2.96
N ALA A 713 16.51 16.23 -3.77
CA ALA A 713 16.52 17.22 -4.81
C ALA A 713 16.32 18.63 -4.19
N PRO A 714 16.79 19.72 -4.81
CA PRO A 714 16.67 21.07 -4.21
C PRO A 714 15.22 21.49 -4.02
N ARG A 715 14.39 21.32 -5.03
CA ARG A 715 12.97 21.70 -5.02
C ARG A 715 12.17 20.91 -6.03
N ALA A 716 10.87 20.79 -5.77
CA ALA A 716 9.89 20.33 -6.75
C ALA A 716 8.58 21.11 -6.63
N LYS A 717 7.81 21.12 -7.71
CA LYS A 717 6.45 21.63 -7.78
C LYS A 717 5.54 20.49 -8.21
N LEU A 718 4.33 20.47 -7.65
CA LEU A 718 3.30 19.51 -8.04
C LEU A 718 1.97 20.25 -8.10
N TYR A 719 1.21 20.07 -9.19
CA TYR A 719 -0.11 20.67 -9.35
C TYR A 719 -1.01 19.74 -10.14
N GLY A 720 -2.30 19.93 -9.98
CA GLY A 720 -3.26 19.07 -10.67
C GLY A 720 -4.70 19.40 -10.38
N GLY A 721 -5.59 18.54 -10.88
CA GLY A 721 -7.03 18.65 -10.69
C GLY A 721 -7.66 17.27 -10.49
N GLU A 722 -8.75 17.25 -9.73
CA GLU A 722 -9.56 16.07 -9.46
C GLU A 722 -11.01 16.33 -9.88
N VAL A 723 -11.62 15.35 -10.53
CA VAL A 723 -13.06 15.31 -10.80
C VAL A 723 -13.62 14.02 -10.18
N GLU A 724 -14.70 14.16 -9.42
CA GLU A 724 -15.44 13.06 -8.83
C GLU A 724 -16.91 13.22 -9.14
N PHE A 725 -17.55 12.19 -9.66
CA PHE A 725 -18.97 12.14 -9.93
C PHE A 725 -19.55 10.83 -9.40
N GLN A 726 -20.59 10.93 -8.58
CA GLN A 726 -21.31 9.78 -8.03
C GLN A 726 -22.80 9.99 -8.24
N LYS A 727 -23.44 9.03 -8.91
CA LYS A 727 -24.87 9.07 -9.20
C LYS A 727 -25.53 7.71 -9.09
N TYR A 728 -26.72 7.71 -8.51
CA TYR A 728 -27.63 6.57 -8.48
C TYR A 728 -28.86 6.89 -9.34
N VAL A 729 -29.20 5.99 -10.27
CA VAL A 729 -30.38 6.14 -11.14
C VAL A 729 -31.34 5.00 -10.83
N PRO A 730 -32.51 5.27 -10.22
CA PRO A 730 -33.56 4.26 -10.05
C PRO A 730 -33.97 3.68 -11.41
N LEU A 731 -34.20 2.38 -11.47
CA LEU A 731 -34.57 1.68 -12.69
C LEU A 731 -36.05 1.29 -12.72
N ASP A 732 -36.84 1.61 -11.69
CA ASP A 732 -38.27 1.36 -11.56
C ASP A 732 -39.08 1.90 -12.72
N THR A 733 -38.64 2.99 -13.37
CA THR A 733 -39.26 3.55 -14.57
C THR A 733 -39.14 2.66 -15.81
N LEU A 734 -38.25 1.64 -15.80
CA LEU A 734 -38.04 0.70 -16.91
C LEU A 734 -39.01 -0.48 -16.88
N GLY A 735 -39.78 -0.63 -15.82
CA GLY A 735 -40.80 -1.67 -15.67
C GLY A 735 -40.82 -2.36 -14.32
N ASP A 736 -41.89 -3.10 -14.09
CA ASP A 736 -42.08 -3.91 -12.87
C ASP A 736 -41.17 -5.15 -12.85
N GLY A 737 -41.08 -5.81 -11.72
CA GLY A 737 -40.29 -7.03 -11.54
C GLY A 737 -38.80 -6.78 -11.37
N PHE A 738 -37.94 -7.21 -12.33
CA PHE A 738 -36.49 -7.12 -12.19
C PHE A 738 -35.98 -5.69 -11.93
N PHE A 739 -36.61 -4.68 -12.50
CA PHE A 739 -36.16 -3.28 -12.39
C PHE A 739 -36.79 -2.52 -11.21
N ALA A 740 -37.90 -3.02 -10.64
CA ALA A 740 -38.69 -2.30 -9.63
C ALA A 740 -37.89 -1.87 -8.38
N THR A 741 -36.97 -2.70 -7.91
CA THR A 741 -36.16 -2.47 -6.68
C THR A 741 -34.73 -2.07 -6.99
N ARG A 742 -34.33 -2.01 -8.28
CA ARG A 742 -32.93 -1.82 -8.67
C ARG A 742 -32.57 -0.39 -9.02
N ARG A 743 -31.30 -0.08 -8.83
CA ARG A 743 -30.70 1.18 -9.28
C ARG A 743 -29.40 0.94 -10.04
N LEU A 744 -29.13 1.79 -11.00
CA LEU A 744 -27.81 1.90 -11.62
C LEU A 744 -26.93 2.75 -10.74
N VAL A 745 -25.69 2.30 -10.53
CA VAL A 745 -24.62 3.01 -9.79
C VAL A 745 -23.57 3.44 -10.81
N ALA A 746 -23.24 4.73 -10.82
CA ALA A 746 -22.15 5.27 -11.61
C ALA A 746 -21.24 6.12 -10.71
N ILE A 747 -19.98 5.70 -10.53
CA ILE A 747 -18.94 6.44 -9.81
C ILE A 747 -17.78 6.63 -10.77
N VAL A 748 -17.40 7.87 -11.00
CA VAL A 748 -16.33 8.27 -11.92
C VAL A 748 -15.34 9.14 -11.17
N ASN A 749 -14.08 8.76 -11.18
CA ASN A 749 -12.99 9.52 -10.58
C ASN A 749 -11.89 9.74 -11.63
N TYR A 750 -11.50 10.98 -11.83
CA TYR A 750 -10.35 11.34 -12.64
C TYR A 750 -9.44 12.27 -11.90
N THR A 751 -8.15 11.97 -11.90
CA THR A 751 -7.11 12.83 -11.33
C THR A 751 -6.04 13.08 -12.38
N TYR A 752 -5.77 14.35 -12.62
CA TYR A 752 -4.59 14.83 -13.34
C TYR A 752 -3.60 15.39 -12.34
N THR A 753 -2.34 14.95 -12.37
CA THR A 753 -1.28 15.44 -11.51
C THR A 753 -0.01 15.61 -12.34
N HIS A 754 0.59 16.76 -12.30
CA HIS A 754 1.87 17.02 -12.93
C HIS A 754 2.88 17.53 -11.90
N SER A 755 4.10 17.01 -11.92
CA SER A 755 5.19 17.50 -11.07
C SER A 755 6.45 17.77 -11.88
N ALA A 756 7.29 18.65 -11.38
CA ALA A 756 8.56 19.02 -11.97
C ALA A 756 9.60 19.29 -10.89
N ILE A 757 10.74 18.64 -10.98
CA ILE A 757 11.94 18.93 -10.18
C ILE A 757 12.62 20.16 -10.75
N ASP A 758 13.01 21.08 -9.86
CA ASP A 758 13.89 22.22 -10.13
C ASP A 758 15.28 21.84 -9.60
N ALA A 759 16.10 21.23 -10.44
CA ALA A 759 17.38 20.67 -10.06
C ALA A 759 18.45 21.75 -9.89
N GLY A 760 18.61 22.61 -10.88
CA GLY A 760 19.66 23.65 -10.88
C GLY A 760 21.07 23.06 -10.71
N THR A 761 21.99 23.89 -10.25
CA THR A 761 23.41 23.54 -9.99
C THR A 761 23.77 23.54 -8.50
N GLN A 762 22.77 23.58 -7.61
CA GLN A 762 23.00 23.55 -6.17
C GLN A 762 23.74 22.27 -5.78
N LEU A 763 24.68 22.36 -4.84
CA LEU A 763 25.40 21.21 -4.33
C LEU A 763 24.51 20.42 -3.37
N ILE A 764 24.43 19.12 -3.58
CA ILE A 764 23.67 18.17 -2.77
C ILE A 764 24.57 17.01 -2.33
N ALA A 765 24.17 16.32 -1.26
CA ALA A 765 24.89 15.13 -0.80
C ALA A 765 24.70 13.96 -1.77
N SER A 766 25.80 13.40 -2.23
CA SER A 766 25.79 12.20 -3.05
C SER A 766 25.23 11.00 -2.27
N PRO A 767 24.39 10.15 -2.88
CA PRO A 767 23.95 8.91 -2.24
C PRO A 767 25.09 7.89 -1.98
N LEU A 768 26.25 8.09 -2.63
CA LEU A 768 27.45 7.29 -2.44
C LEU A 768 28.40 7.84 -1.36
N SER A 769 27.97 8.84 -0.62
CA SER A 769 28.76 9.39 0.48
C SER A 769 28.94 8.34 1.57
N SER A 770 30.20 8.03 1.86
CA SER A 770 30.58 7.13 2.96
C SER A 770 31.55 7.85 3.89
N GLY A 771 31.37 7.76 5.20
CA GLY A 771 32.20 8.41 6.21
C GLY A 771 31.55 9.63 6.85
N ALA A 772 32.37 10.47 7.52
CA ALA A 772 31.87 11.58 8.35
C ALA A 772 31.39 12.81 7.55
N ASN A 773 31.83 12.95 6.30
CA ASN A 773 31.52 14.09 5.43
C ASN A 773 30.79 13.68 4.17
N ALA A 774 29.79 14.46 3.78
CA ALA A 774 29.11 14.26 2.50
C ALA A 774 30.05 14.56 1.32
N VAL A 775 30.06 13.71 0.32
CA VAL A 775 30.57 14.04 -1.00
C VAL A 775 29.50 14.87 -1.69
N LEU A 776 29.84 16.11 -2.01
CA LEU A 776 28.90 17.04 -2.66
C LEU A 776 29.03 16.96 -4.18
N LEU A 777 27.91 17.00 -4.86
CA LEU A 777 27.83 17.07 -6.32
C LEU A 777 26.70 18.00 -6.76
N PRO A 778 26.80 18.61 -7.96
CA PRO A 778 25.71 19.42 -8.49
C PRO A 778 24.44 18.60 -8.68
N ALA A 779 23.30 19.15 -8.29
CA ALA A 779 22.02 18.41 -8.31
C ALA A 779 21.63 17.92 -9.72
N ASN A 780 21.99 18.67 -10.76
CA ASN A 780 21.73 18.29 -12.16
C ASN A 780 22.51 17.04 -12.62
N VAL A 781 23.45 16.53 -11.83
CA VAL A 781 24.10 15.23 -12.09
C VAL A 781 23.13 14.08 -11.81
N LEU A 782 22.35 14.18 -10.72
CA LEU A 782 21.37 13.14 -10.32
C LEU A 782 19.96 13.42 -10.86
N PHE A 783 19.57 14.67 -11.02
CA PHE A 783 18.21 15.08 -11.35
C PHE A 783 18.19 15.86 -12.66
N GLN A 784 17.23 15.53 -13.50
CA GLN A 784 16.94 16.33 -14.69
C GLN A 784 15.94 17.43 -14.33
N ASP A 785 16.19 18.63 -14.83
CA ASP A 785 15.26 19.75 -14.65
C ASP A 785 13.94 19.47 -15.36
N GLY A 786 12.83 19.73 -14.68
CA GLY A 786 11.49 19.40 -15.17
C GLY A 786 11.07 17.93 -15.06
N ALA A 787 11.93 17.02 -14.55
CA ALA A 787 11.56 15.61 -14.39
C ALA A 787 10.45 15.43 -13.34
N PRO A 788 9.45 14.54 -13.56
CA PRO A 788 8.38 14.28 -12.62
C PRO A 788 8.90 13.60 -11.33
N LEU A 789 8.22 13.76 -10.20
CA LEU A 789 8.55 13.07 -8.95
C LEU A 789 8.42 11.55 -9.09
N VAL A 790 9.24 10.80 -8.33
CA VAL A 790 9.16 9.33 -8.27
C VAL A 790 7.81 8.88 -7.73
N GLY A 791 7.20 7.89 -8.39
CA GLY A 791 5.91 7.29 -8.02
C GLY A 791 4.67 7.98 -8.59
N GLN A 792 4.83 9.15 -9.22
CA GLN A 792 3.71 9.92 -9.75
C GLN A 792 3.29 9.43 -11.14
N SER A 793 1.99 9.14 -11.30
CA SER A 793 1.31 9.01 -12.59
C SER A 793 0.57 10.30 -12.92
N ASP A 794 0.72 10.82 -14.15
CA ASP A 794 0.04 12.06 -14.55
C ASP A 794 -1.47 11.90 -14.64
N HIS A 795 -1.94 10.71 -15.01
CA HIS A 795 -3.37 10.42 -15.17
C HIS A 795 -3.78 9.19 -14.36
N LEU A 796 -4.80 9.35 -13.52
CA LEU A 796 -5.49 8.27 -12.82
C LEU A 796 -6.98 8.32 -13.17
N VAL A 797 -7.55 7.20 -13.60
CA VAL A 797 -8.99 7.07 -13.91
C VAL A 797 -9.54 5.87 -13.17
N ASN A 798 -10.62 6.06 -12.43
CA ASN A 798 -11.41 4.99 -11.82
C ASN A 798 -12.86 5.15 -12.26
N LEU A 799 -13.44 4.08 -12.79
CA LEU A 799 -14.85 4.02 -13.16
C LEU A 799 -15.48 2.79 -12.52
N GLN A 800 -16.58 2.98 -11.82
CA GLN A 800 -17.43 1.91 -11.31
C GLN A 800 -18.82 2.07 -11.91
N LEU A 801 -19.28 1.03 -12.59
CA LEU A 801 -20.62 0.93 -13.11
C LEU A 801 -21.27 -0.32 -12.57
N GLY A 802 -22.44 -0.20 -11.96
CA GLY A 802 -23.09 -1.34 -11.36
C GLY A 802 -24.62 -1.26 -11.37
N ILE A 803 -25.24 -2.41 -11.20
CA ILE A 803 -26.66 -2.55 -10.89
C ILE A 803 -26.76 -3.18 -9.52
N GLU A 804 -27.50 -2.56 -8.63
CA GLU A 804 -27.72 -3.08 -7.27
C GLU A 804 -29.21 -3.02 -6.90
N ASP A 805 -29.64 -4.01 -6.13
CA ASP A 805 -31.01 -4.07 -5.60
C ASP A 805 -31.04 -3.34 -4.25
N LYS A 806 -32.05 -2.54 -3.98
CA LYS A 806 -32.22 -1.77 -2.75
C LYS A 806 -32.78 -2.60 -1.58
N GLU A 807 -33.48 -3.68 -1.87
CA GLU A 807 -34.25 -4.49 -0.89
C GLU A 807 -33.58 -5.83 -0.61
N SER A 808 -32.72 -6.29 -1.52
CA SER A 808 -32.05 -7.58 -1.38
C SER A 808 -30.58 -7.48 -1.75
N LEU A 809 -29.74 -8.34 -1.21
CA LEU A 809 -28.35 -8.43 -1.64
C LEU A 809 -28.28 -9.05 -3.05
N SER A 810 -28.29 -8.19 -4.06
CA SER A 810 -28.10 -8.56 -5.48
C SER A 810 -27.39 -7.42 -6.16
N GLN A 811 -26.14 -7.64 -6.55
CA GLN A 811 -25.26 -6.62 -7.06
C GLN A 811 -24.35 -7.17 -8.16
N PHE A 812 -24.18 -6.38 -9.24
CA PHE A 812 -23.19 -6.62 -10.27
C PHE A 812 -22.43 -5.32 -10.55
N THR A 813 -21.11 -5.34 -10.47
CA THR A 813 -20.25 -4.16 -10.63
C THR A 813 -19.15 -4.43 -11.64
N VAL A 814 -18.96 -3.50 -12.55
CA VAL A 814 -17.82 -3.41 -13.47
C VAL A 814 -16.89 -2.32 -12.95
N LEU A 815 -15.63 -2.66 -12.76
CA LEU A 815 -14.59 -1.78 -12.24
C LEU A 815 -13.53 -1.59 -13.31
N PHE A 816 -13.30 -0.34 -13.69
CA PHE A 816 -12.22 0.04 -14.61
C PHE A 816 -11.22 0.94 -13.90
N ASN A 817 -9.94 0.64 -14.04
CA ASN A 817 -8.84 1.43 -13.50
C ASN A 817 -7.78 1.66 -14.57
N TYR A 818 -7.27 2.89 -14.66
CA TYR A 818 -6.15 3.25 -15.51
C TYR A 818 -5.20 4.17 -14.75
N ALA A 819 -3.90 3.88 -14.85
CA ALA A 819 -2.83 4.78 -14.43
C ALA A 819 -1.80 4.92 -15.56
N SER A 820 -1.35 6.16 -15.81
CA SER A 820 -0.27 6.41 -16.78
C SER A 820 1.09 5.94 -16.24
N ASN A 821 2.09 5.89 -17.10
CA ASN A 821 3.45 5.55 -16.70
C ASN A 821 3.94 6.47 -15.57
N ARG A 822 4.80 5.93 -14.71
CA ARG A 822 5.43 6.67 -13.59
C ARG A 822 6.90 6.31 -13.45
N VAL A 823 7.69 7.23 -12.96
CA VAL A 823 9.10 7.00 -12.63
C VAL A 823 9.18 6.18 -11.35
N THR A 824 9.94 5.09 -11.34
CA THR A 824 10.22 4.29 -10.13
C THR A 824 11.55 4.68 -9.49
N ASN A 825 12.54 5.01 -10.31
CA ASN A 825 13.85 5.49 -9.86
C ASN A 825 14.46 6.45 -10.88
N ARG A 826 15.28 7.37 -10.39
CA ARG A 826 16.13 8.18 -11.26
C ARG A 826 17.17 7.30 -11.94
N GLY A 827 17.42 7.55 -13.21
CA GLY A 827 18.43 6.81 -13.96
C GLY A 827 19.82 6.94 -13.37
N PRO A 828 20.63 5.86 -13.36
CA PRO A 828 21.99 5.92 -12.84
C PRO A 828 22.90 6.75 -13.76
N VAL A 829 24.05 7.18 -13.24
CA VAL A 829 25.14 7.70 -14.07
C VAL A 829 25.88 6.50 -14.67
N GLY A 830 25.95 6.41 -15.99
CA GLY A 830 26.57 5.30 -16.71
C GLY A 830 28.08 5.22 -16.52
N GLY A 831 28.62 3.99 -16.55
CA GLY A 831 30.03 3.72 -16.27
C GLY A 831 31.05 4.26 -17.32
N GLY A 832 30.61 4.56 -18.54
CA GLY A 832 31.50 4.88 -19.69
C GLY A 832 31.73 6.36 -20.02
N GLY A 833 31.35 7.32 -19.15
CA GLY A 833 31.54 8.73 -19.51
C GLY A 833 30.76 9.76 -18.69
N GLY A 834 30.17 9.37 -17.57
CA GLY A 834 29.42 10.27 -16.70
C GLY A 834 28.06 10.73 -17.27
N VAL A 835 27.59 10.10 -18.35
CA VAL A 835 26.26 10.38 -18.93
C VAL A 835 25.19 9.72 -18.08
N ARG A 836 24.19 10.51 -17.68
CA ARG A 836 23.02 9.99 -16.95
C ARG A 836 22.16 9.17 -17.90
N LEU A 837 21.80 7.95 -17.48
CA LEU A 837 20.89 7.08 -18.21
C LEU A 837 19.42 7.54 -18.00
N PRO A 838 18.48 7.13 -18.87
CA PRO A 838 17.06 7.39 -18.70
C PRO A 838 16.53 6.90 -17.35
N ASP A 839 15.50 7.56 -16.83
CA ASP A 839 14.79 7.13 -15.62
C ASP A 839 14.13 5.77 -15.83
N LEU A 840 14.02 4.99 -14.76
CA LEU A 840 13.27 3.74 -14.73
C LEU A 840 11.78 4.06 -14.63
N LEU A 841 10.99 3.53 -15.55
CA LEU A 841 9.56 3.80 -15.69
C LEU A 841 8.77 2.52 -15.45
N GLU A 842 7.69 2.60 -14.68
CA GLU A 842 6.68 1.55 -14.55
C GLU A 842 5.46 1.89 -15.41
N ARG A 843 4.87 0.85 -16.01
CA ARG A 843 3.60 0.93 -16.76
C ARG A 843 2.51 0.18 -16.00
N PRO A 844 1.67 0.84 -15.20
CA PRO A 844 0.54 0.20 -14.52
C PRO A 844 -0.55 -0.26 -15.48
N GLY A 845 -0.86 0.56 -16.51
CA GLY A 845 -1.78 0.21 -17.60
C GLY A 845 -3.25 0.25 -17.22
N ILE A 846 -4.06 -0.56 -17.94
CA ILE A 846 -5.52 -0.64 -17.79
C ILE A 846 -5.89 -1.95 -17.11
N ARG A 847 -6.77 -1.90 -16.11
CA ARG A 847 -7.38 -3.07 -15.47
C ARG A 847 -8.90 -2.99 -15.57
N LEU A 848 -9.50 -4.14 -15.84
CA LEU A 848 -10.96 -4.34 -15.86
C LEU A 848 -11.29 -5.51 -14.94
N ASP A 849 -12.17 -5.26 -13.98
CA ASP A 849 -12.61 -6.25 -13.01
C ASP A 849 -14.15 -6.32 -12.99
N LEU A 850 -14.69 -7.50 -12.69
CA LEU A 850 -16.11 -7.75 -12.51
C LEU A 850 -16.35 -8.34 -11.13
N VAL A 851 -17.36 -7.86 -10.44
CA VAL A 851 -17.80 -8.37 -9.12
C VAL A 851 -19.30 -8.60 -9.17
N ALA A 852 -19.73 -9.79 -8.78
CA ALA A 852 -21.13 -10.16 -8.60
C ALA A 852 -21.36 -10.65 -7.18
N ARG A 853 -22.41 -10.15 -6.52
CA ARG A 853 -22.81 -10.57 -5.17
C ARG A 853 -24.29 -10.90 -5.18
N GLN A 854 -24.64 -12.05 -4.58
CA GLN A 854 -26.02 -12.50 -4.51
C GLN A 854 -26.34 -13.09 -3.14
N GLY A 855 -27.34 -12.56 -2.47
CA GLY A 855 -27.93 -13.14 -1.29
C GLY A 855 -28.92 -14.26 -1.66
N ILE A 856 -28.73 -15.43 -1.05
CA ILE A 856 -29.59 -16.60 -1.24
C ILE A 856 -30.15 -16.99 0.13
N LYS A 857 -31.46 -17.08 0.26
CA LYS A 857 -32.09 -17.55 1.49
C LYS A 857 -32.12 -19.07 1.52
N VAL A 858 -31.43 -19.68 2.48
CA VAL A 858 -31.41 -21.13 2.71
C VAL A 858 -31.80 -21.40 4.16
N MET A 859 -32.84 -22.20 4.38
CA MET A 859 -33.35 -22.54 5.74
C MET A 859 -33.58 -21.30 6.64
N GLY A 860 -34.06 -20.20 6.07
CA GLY A 860 -34.34 -18.95 6.79
C GLY A 860 -33.11 -18.08 7.10
N LYS A 861 -31.90 -18.50 6.73
CA LYS A 861 -30.66 -17.74 6.83
C LYS A 861 -30.25 -17.18 5.46
N GLN A 862 -29.61 -16.02 5.47
CA GLN A 862 -29.08 -15.42 4.25
C GLN A 862 -27.63 -15.85 4.05
N ILE A 863 -27.37 -16.53 2.93
CA ILE A 863 -26.02 -16.83 2.46
C ILE A 863 -25.69 -15.81 1.38
N GLU A 864 -24.58 -15.12 1.53
CA GLU A 864 -23.99 -14.30 0.47
C GLU A 864 -23.09 -15.19 -0.39
N VAL A 865 -23.29 -15.16 -1.69
CA VAL A 865 -22.37 -15.74 -2.69
C VAL A 865 -21.74 -14.60 -3.48
N LYS A 866 -20.41 -14.60 -3.57
CA LYS A 866 -19.62 -13.61 -4.27
C LYS A 866 -18.81 -14.27 -5.38
N ALA A 867 -18.89 -13.75 -6.61
CA ALA A 867 -18.07 -14.18 -7.74
C ALA A 867 -17.29 -12.99 -8.29
N GLU A 868 -16.02 -13.18 -8.58
CA GLU A 868 -15.13 -12.12 -9.07
C GLU A 868 -14.31 -12.60 -10.26
N ALA A 869 -14.07 -11.67 -11.20
CA ALA A 869 -13.12 -11.85 -12.29
C ALA A 869 -12.22 -10.60 -12.35
N ARG A 870 -10.93 -10.76 -12.04
CA ARG A 870 -9.97 -9.67 -11.91
C ARG A 870 -8.97 -9.64 -13.05
N ASN A 871 -8.51 -8.43 -13.38
CA ASN A 871 -7.51 -8.20 -14.43
C ASN A 871 -7.91 -8.83 -15.79
N LEU A 872 -9.16 -8.68 -16.21
CA LEU A 872 -9.67 -9.26 -17.47
C LEU A 872 -8.93 -8.76 -18.71
N THR A 873 -8.33 -7.57 -18.64
CA THR A 873 -7.44 -7.02 -19.68
C THR A 873 -6.16 -7.83 -19.84
N GLY A 874 -5.76 -8.61 -18.81
CA GLY A 874 -4.49 -9.33 -18.80
C GLY A 874 -3.27 -8.42 -18.71
N THR A 875 -3.42 -7.24 -18.11
CA THR A 875 -2.32 -6.29 -17.91
C THR A 875 -1.25 -6.93 -17.05
N GLY A 876 0.01 -6.91 -17.54
CA GLY A 876 1.18 -7.39 -16.82
C GLY A 876 1.90 -6.25 -16.09
N TYR A 877 2.92 -6.61 -15.33
CA TYR A 877 3.88 -5.66 -14.77
C TYR A 877 4.98 -5.39 -15.78
N ARG A 878 5.38 -4.12 -15.93
CA ARG A 878 6.51 -3.72 -16.75
C ARG A 878 7.21 -2.52 -16.16
N GLU A 879 8.47 -2.69 -15.78
CA GLU A 879 9.42 -1.63 -15.46
C GLU A 879 10.52 -1.62 -16.52
N PHE A 880 10.81 -0.45 -17.08
CA PHE A 880 11.70 -0.34 -18.24
C PHE A 880 12.43 1.01 -18.27
N GLN A 881 13.54 1.03 -19.02
CA GLN A 881 14.21 2.26 -19.45
C GLN A 881 14.01 2.42 -20.95
N SER A 882 13.79 3.66 -21.41
CA SER A 882 13.58 3.97 -22.83
C SER A 882 14.77 4.78 -23.35
N PHE A 883 15.46 4.24 -24.33
CA PHE A 883 16.56 4.86 -25.05
C PHE A 883 16.09 5.26 -26.44
N ASP A 884 16.91 6.04 -27.18
CA ASP A 884 16.61 6.37 -28.57
C ASP A 884 16.72 5.10 -29.44
N GLY A 885 15.56 4.59 -29.84
CA GLY A 885 15.45 3.37 -30.65
C GLY A 885 15.53 2.03 -29.90
N ALA A 886 15.68 2.01 -28.57
CA ALA A 886 15.75 0.80 -27.76
C ALA A 886 14.93 0.89 -26.46
N THR A 887 14.56 -0.25 -25.91
CA THR A 887 13.93 -0.36 -24.59
C THR A 887 14.56 -1.51 -23.82
N VAL A 888 14.94 -1.28 -22.58
CA VAL A 888 15.47 -2.27 -21.65
C VAL A 888 14.40 -2.60 -20.63
N ASP A 889 13.95 -3.86 -20.59
CA ASP A 889 12.95 -4.35 -19.64
C ASP A 889 13.63 -4.71 -18.30
N VAL A 890 13.65 -3.77 -17.37
CA VAL A 890 14.29 -3.97 -16.05
C VAL A 890 13.57 -5.08 -15.29
N ASN A 891 12.22 -5.07 -15.33
CA ASN A 891 11.37 -6.15 -14.83
C ASN A 891 10.10 -6.24 -15.69
N ARG A 892 9.83 -7.42 -16.24
CA ARG A 892 8.62 -7.63 -17.05
C ARG A 892 8.04 -9.03 -16.85
N TYR A 893 6.80 -9.12 -16.36
CA TYR A 893 6.08 -10.38 -16.17
C TYR A 893 4.57 -10.24 -16.33
N ARG A 894 3.89 -11.38 -16.54
CA ARG A 894 2.42 -11.44 -16.60
C ARG A 894 1.85 -11.54 -15.19
N LEU A 895 0.71 -10.88 -14.96
CA LEU A 895 -0.03 -10.95 -13.69
C LEU A 895 -1.18 -11.98 -13.72
N GLY A 896 -1.58 -12.43 -14.92
CA GLY A 896 -2.72 -13.35 -15.08
C GLY A 896 -4.09 -12.68 -14.92
N ARG A 897 -5.13 -13.47 -15.12
CA ARG A 897 -6.52 -13.17 -14.80
C ARG A 897 -6.92 -14.05 -13.65
N THR A 898 -7.51 -13.46 -12.61
CA THR A 898 -7.91 -14.21 -11.41
C THR A 898 -9.43 -14.35 -11.39
N PHE A 899 -9.91 -15.55 -11.11
CA PHE A 899 -11.33 -15.86 -10.90
C PHE A 899 -11.51 -16.37 -9.49
N SER A 900 -12.46 -15.81 -8.74
CA SER A 900 -12.73 -16.22 -7.38
C SER A 900 -14.21 -16.47 -7.14
N LEU A 901 -14.49 -17.41 -6.23
CA LEU A 901 -15.83 -17.71 -5.72
C LEU A 901 -15.76 -17.78 -4.20
N GLY A 902 -16.57 -16.96 -3.54
CA GLY A 902 -16.69 -16.92 -2.09
C GLY A 902 -18.11 -17.15 -1.63
N ALA A 903 -18.25 -17.57 -0.39
CA ALA A 903 -19.54 -17.65 0.28
C ALA A 903 -19.38 -17.25 1.75
N SER A 904 -20.36 -16.52 2.30
CA SER A 904 -20.45 -16.21 3.71
C SER A 904 -21.87 -16.37 4.23
N ILE A 905 -21.98 -16.73 5.51
CA ILE A 905 -23.27 -16.89 6.20
C ILE A 905 -23.21 -16.12 7.52
N GLN A 906 -24.28 -15.41 7.84
CA GLN A 906 -24.46 -14.72 9.11
C GLN A 906 -25.61 -15.36 9.89
N PHE A 907 -25.38 -15.62 11.19
CA PHE A 907 -26.29 -16.21 12.14
C PHE A 907 -26.79 -15.20 13.17
#